data_90b46d58806af402481c568ee34474d1
#
_entry.id   90b46d58806af402481c568ee34474d1
#
_cell.length_a   1.000
_cell.length_b   1.000
_cell.length_c   1.000
_cell.angle_alpha   90.00
_cell.angle_beta   90.00
_cell.angle_gamma   90.00
#
_symmetry.space_group_name_H-M   'P 1'
#
loop_
_entity.id
_entity.type
_entity.pdbx_description
1 polymer ?
#
loop_
_entity_poly.entity_id
_entity_poly.type
_entity_poly.pdbx_seq_one_letter_code
_entity_poly.pdbx_strand_id
1 'polypeptide(L)'
;MLEFLFGKKDDAIKIDERINEIYSALKKAYPSENISDERKSELEKLIKDNGYLPYPYIKALEELTPEEILFGLEIKWQDNKIFANGKFTFANNKVSVLARNNVKNSSWIQKEGHDIKLINLAGLGNGNKTKETGKFLDWLRQLLILPTGNLDNGIFNTTIYLIPFHPREFGCAYLPKSSEISEKLFDENIEKITGMNAKEQVKTFITLAQLAGHPVIYDILPQTGRFSKAVLANPEIARWFDINLLNKELEANIERIAKNMPESFEEEDIELVKNIYKDSQNGSTGDLSSHFKNIYDTFDSLMTESKKKLSNVMMQKANQIKLQKRAREIIAKVHGFKPNQKLKEDDITKQIDTIQELMQNGLWPAPGGAWCSAGVPVYDKMSECGGYPTFKHYDYKGEDVTGFANLDCQTPYYFAFLENGALNKPVIEYFVNYMVKLQAEYNFDGFRVDHIDHIVDKVSENNGRPISYRAPRVVLGKMNRTLKSKIPYFGTLAEYMLWDDFLKEYHKDMSFDLLWGNDIVSQSEKTPEKIMEDNQHLTNYNVNYKKGEKLSILKTYNNQDGEFRCFDQYPGQLSETGALYKWFKYKFLPGGKFAQRPVLYVDGDESFTKRGIEMVIGEEISMPREKHYDFYKKFNAIDKFVKNNSIINNGEAQVIIQDEDGFSAWIISKVPEKTAYLVVSNSKYTTERVTMFDENNQSYSEIMHGNSVFDKTINLPTDYTIIKEYYIDDDKFVTASFDTETSTLHFDKLDASEFRVYELKRA
;
A
#
# COMPACT_ATOMS: atom_id res chain seq x y z
N MET A 1 -1.76 -31.37 16.97
CA MET A 1 -1.70 -30.47 15.80
C MET A 1 -2.00 -29.00 16.16
N LEU A 2 -2.91 -28.72 17.09
CA LEU A 2 -3.15 -27.35 17.62
C LEU A 2 -2.05 -26.88 18.60
N GLU A 3 -1.44 -27.75 19.36
CA GLU A 3 -0.34 -27.41 20.29
C GLU A 3 0.97 -27.01 19.58
N PHE A 4 1.17 -27.42 18.34
CA PHE A 4 2.33 -27.05 17.53
C PHE A 4 2.23 -25.63 16.95
N LEU A 5 1.01 -25.06 16.91
CA LEU A 5 0.74 -23.71 16.40
C LEU A 5 0.80 -22.62 17.49
N PHE A 6 0.72 -23.00 18.76
CA PHE A 6 0.56 -22.06 19.86
C PHE A 6 1.54 -22.29 20.99
N GLY A 7 2.80 -22.51 20.79
CA GLY A 7 3.81 -22.64 21.85
C GLY A 7 3.25 -23.10 23.21
N LYS A 8 3.98 -23.78 24.01
CA LYS A 8 3.56 -24.22 25.33
C LYS A 8 2.95 -23.06 26.12
N LYS A 9 1.80 -23.31 26.73
CA LYS A 9 0.96 -22.36 27.47
C LYS A 9 1.63 -21.67 28.68
N ASP A 10 2.86 -22.02 29.03
CA ASP A 10 3.47 -21.67 30.32
C ASP A 10 4.48 -20.51 30.26
N ASP A 11 4.84 -19.98 29.07
CA ASP A 11 5.80 -18.87 28.94
C ASP A 11 5.25 -17.60 28.28
N ALA A 12 3.95 -17.47 28.11
CA ALA A 12 3.36 -16.24 27.61
C ALA A 12 3.37 -15.18 28.72
N ILE A 13 4.45 -14.41 28.82
CA ILE A 13 4.42 -13.10 29.51
C ILE A 13 3.16 -12.39 29.01
N LYS A 14 2.30 -11.96 29.91
CA LYS A 14 1.09 -11.24 29.53
C LYS A 14 1.51 -9.99 28.77
N ILE A 15 0.86 -9.72 27.64
CA ILE A 15 1.21 -8.56 26.79
C ILE A 15 1.17 -7.26 27.60
N ASP A 16 0.21 -7.12 28.51
CA ASP A 16 0.07 -5.96 29.40
C ASP A 16 1.27 -5.80 30.35
N GLU A 17 1.80 -6.88 30.92
CA GLU A 17 3.00 -6.84 31.77
C GLU A 17 4.22 -6.37 30.97
N ARG A 18 4.46 -6.97 29.80
CA ARG A 18 5.61 -6.61 28.94
C ARG A 18 5.54 -5.16 28.44
N ILE A 19 4.37 -4.69 28.00
CA ILE A 19 4.19 -3.30 27.54
C ILE A 19 4.42 -2.33 28.71
N ASN A 20 3.95 -2.65 29.89
CA ASN A 20 4.20 -1.81 31.08
C ASN A 20 5.67 -1.76 31.48
N GLU A 21 6.42 -2.86 31.36
CA GLU A 21 7.88 -2.90 31.58
C GLU A 21 8.60 -2.00 30.58
N ILE A 22 8.33 -2.17 29.29
CA ILE A 22 8.92 -1.37 28.21
C ILE A 22 8.62 0.11 28.43
N TYR A 23 7.36 0.44 28.69
CA TYR A 23 6.95 1.82 28.88
C TYR A 23 7.60 2.44 30.13
N SER A 24 7.69 1.70 31.22
CA SER A 24 8.40 2.15 32.44
C SER A 24 9.88 2.43 32.16
N ALA A 25 10.54 1.61 31.34
CA ALA A 25 11.94 1.83 30.96
C ALA A 25 12.09 3.09 30.10
N LEU A 26 11.20 3.29 29.11
CA LEU A 26 11.18 4.49 28.28
C LEU A 26 10.93 5.75 29.13
N LYS A 27 9.96 5.71 30.03
CA LYS A 27 9.64 6.85 30.90
C LYS A 27 10.77 7.18 31.87
N LYS A 28 11.52 6.19 32.34
CA LYS A 28 12.71 6.41 33.15
C LYS A 28 13.84 7.06 32.35
N ALA A 29 14.01 6.70 31.10
CA ALA A 29 15.03 7.29 30.22
C ALA A 29 14.64 8.70 29.73
N TYR A 30 13.34 8.94 29.56
CA TYR A 30 12.77 10.17 29.03
C TYR A 30 11.68 10.71 29.99
N PRO A 31 12.05 11.26 31.15
CA PRO A 31 11.10 11.66 32.16
C PRO A 31 10.38 12.96 31.78
N SER A 32 9.06 12.98 32.00
CA SER A 32 8.23 14.16 31.70
C SER A 32 8.56 15.39 32.55
N GLU A 33 9.31 15.23 33.62
CA GLU A 33 9.83 16.30 34.46
C GLU A 33 10.79 17.23 33.72
N ASN A 34 11.37 16.76 32.61
CA ASN A 34 12.22 17.58 31.73
C ASN A 34 11.43 18.55 30.85
N ILE A 35 10.10 18.43 30.79
CA ILE A 35 9.22 19.31 30.02
C ILE A 35 8.75 20.44 30.89
N SER A 36 8.80 21.70 30.41
CA SER A 36 8.27 22.85 31.16
C SER A 36 6.74 22.73 31.35
N ASP A 37 6.21 23.29 32.43
CA ASP A 37 4.77 23.25 32.73
C ASP A 37 3.94 23.99 31.68
N GLU A 38 4.48 25.05 31.07
CA GLU A 38 3.85 25.77 29.98
C GLU A 38 3.71 24.86 28.76
N ARG A 39 4.77 24.14 28.40
CA ARG A 39 4.79 23.22 27.27
C ARG A 39 3.87 22.01 27.47
N LYS A 40 3.83 21.45 28.68
CA LYS A 40 2.86 20.40 29.03
C LYS A 40 1.43 20.87 28.86
N SER A 41 1.11 22.08 29.38
CA SER A 41 -0.22 22.64 29.27
C SER A 41 -0.63 22.90 27.82
N GLU A 42 0.29 23.35 26.99
CA GLU A 42 0.07 23.55 25.56
C GLU A 42 -0.24 22.23 24.85
N LEU A 43 0.62 21.22 24.98
CA LEU A 43 0.45 19.90 24.37
C LEU A 43 -0.85 19.23 24.84
N GLU A 44 -1.11 19.27 26.14
CA GLU A 44 -2.32 18.69 26.73
C GLU A 44 -3.58 19.32 26.16
N LYS A 45 -3.64 20.67 26.12
CA LYS A 45 -4.78 21.40 25.55
C LYS A 45 -5.02 21.00 24.09
N LEU A 46 -3.98 21.03 23.28
CA LEU A 46 -4.10 20.75 21.85
C LEU A 46 -4.59 19.32 21.57
N ILE A 47 -4.03 18.34 22.27
CA ILE A 47 -4.40 16.94 22.07
C ILE A 47 -5.82 16.70 22.61
N LYS A 48 -6.21 17.26 23.76
CA LYS A 48 -7.56 17.10 24.30
C LYS A 48 -8.63 17.79 23.44
N ASP A 49 -8.34 18.99 22.92
CA ASP A 49 -9.29 19.73 22.08
C ASP A 49 -9.52 19.07 20.72
N ASN A 50 -8.54 18.33 20.19
CA ASN A 50 -8.57 17.77 18.84
C ASN A 50 -8.59 16.24 18.80
N GLY A 51 -8.18 15.55 19.85
CA GLY A 51 -7.94 14.10 19.88
C GLY A 51 -6.58 13.67 19.30
N TYR A 52 -5.85 14.61 18.70
CA TYR A 52 -4.52 14.45 18.14
C TYR A 52 -3.79 15.80 18.17
N LEU A 53 -2.49 15.80 17.88
CA LEU A 53 -1.72 17.03 17.80
C LEU A 53 -1.91 17.66 16.41
N PRO A 54 -2.67 18.78 16.29
CA PRO A 54 -2.97 19.37 15.00
C PRO A 54 -1.78 20.15 14.43
N TYR A 55 -1.77 20.34 13.11
CA TYR A 55 -0.94 21.35 12.50
C TYR A 55 -1.48 22.76 12.90
N PRO A 56 -0.68 23.78 13.11
CA PRO A 56 0.68 24.03 12.61
C PRO A 56 1.81 23.50 13.52
N TYR A 57 1.49 22.67 14.45
CA TYR A 57 2.45 22.11 15.42
C TYR A 57 3.38 21.03 14.83
N ILE A 58 3.25 20.68 13.54
CA ILE A 58 4.21 19.79 12.88
C ILE A 58 5.61 20.42 12.80
N LYS A 59 5.74 21.75 12.76
CA LYS A 59 7.05 22.36 13.00
C LYS A 59 7.59 21.96 14.39
N ALA A 60 6.73 21.92 15.36
CA ALA A 60 7.02 21.39 16.69
C ALA A 60 7.16 19.87 16.72
N LEU A 61 6.51 19.11 15.84
CA LEU A 61 6.67 17.66 15.75
C LEU A 61 8.10 17.25 15.35
N GLU A 62 8.68 17.97 14.40
CA GLU A 62 10.07 17.72 14.01
C GLU A 62 11.06 18.04 15.13
N GLU A 63 10.64 18.87 16.08
CA GLU A 63 11.42 19.34 17.22
C GLU A 63 10.98 18.71 18.55
N LEU A 64 9.95 17.84 18.55
CA LEU A 64 9.49 17.16 19.74
C LEU A 64 10.59 16.28 20.32
N THR A 65 10.88 16.50 21.59
CA THR A 65 11.78 15.62 22.34
C THR A 65 11.12 14.26 22.62
N PRO A 66 11.89 13.21 22.90
CA PRO A 66 11.35 11.93 23.32
C PRO A 66 10.37 12.03 24.49
N GLU A 67 10.66 12.91 25.46
CA GLU A 67 9.81 13.19 26.61
C GLU A 67 8.45 13.73 26.18
N GLU A 68 8.43 14.71 25.26
CA GLU A 68 7.21 15.32 24.75
C GLU A 68 6.38 14.32 23.93
N ILE A 69 7.04 13.45 23.16
CA ILE A 69 6.36 12.37 22.41
C ILE A 69 5.63 11.43 23.37
N LEU A 70 6.33 10.95 24.41
CA LEU A 70 5.74 10.03 25.39
C LEU A 70 4.62 10.71 26.18
N PHE A 71 4.82 11.97 26.60
CA PHE A 71 3.80 12.74 27.31
C PHE A 71 2.53 12.93 26.47
N GLY A 72 2.66 13.30 25.19
CA GLY A 72 1.51 13.45 24.31
C GLY A 72 0.77 12.14 24.05
N LEU A 73 1.49 11.03 23.95
CA LEU A 73 0.88 9.70 23.80
C LEU A 73 0.14 9.26 25.06
N GLU A 74 0.65 9.58 26.28
CA GLU A 74 -0.08 9.32 27.52
C GLU A 74 -1.48 9.95 27.49
N ILE A 75 -1.61 11.18 27.01
CA ILE A 75 -2.89 11.87 26.88
C ILE A 75 -3.83 11.10 25.94
N LYS A 76 -3.36 10.69 24.75
CA LYS A 76 -4.16 9.89 23.82
C LYS A 76 -4.59 8.54 24.42
N TRP A 77 -3.71 7.87 25.14
CA TRP A 77 -4.05 6.59 25.78
C TRP A 77 -5.02 6.76 26.95
N GLN A 78 -4.94 7.86 27.70
CA GLN A 78 -5.92 8.21 28.73
C GLN A 78 -7.32 8.43 28.13
N ASP A 79 -7.40 9.18 27.04
CA ASP A 79 -8.68 9.41 26.31
C ASP A 79 -9.29 8.10 25.81
N ASN A 80 -8.46 7.14 25.41
CA ASN A 80 -8.89 5.79 25.03
C ASN A 80 -9.20 4.87 26.25
N LYS A 81 -9.11 5.40 27.48
CA LYS A 81 -9.42 4.70 28.74
C LYS A 81 -8.61 3.42 28.99
N ILE A 82 -7.40 3.37 28.49
CA ILE A 82 -6.51 2.21 28.61
C ILE A 82 -5.24 2.49 29.37
N PHE A 83 -5.02 3.75 29.77
CA PHE A 83 -3.86 4.20 30.50
C PHE A 83 -4.29 5.04 31.70
N ALA A 84 -3.86 4.66 32.90
CA ALA A 84 -4.13 5.38 34.12
C ALA A 84 -3.02 5.13 35.16
N ASN A 85 -2.70 6.13 35.99
CA ASN A 85 -1.67 6.04 37.04
C ASN A 85 -0.32 5.52 36.48
N GLY A 86 0.07 5.93 35.28
CA GLY A 86 1.34 5.56 34.66
C GLY A 86 1.41 4.11 34.15
N LYS A 87 0.28 3.41 33.98
CA LYS A 87 0.23 2.02 33.54
C LYS A 87 -0.89 1.78 32.54
N PHE A 88 -0.60 0.88 31.59
CA PHE A 88 -1.63 0.32 30.70
C PHE A 88 -2.48 -0.70 31.45
N THR A 89 -3.79 -0.59 31.29
CA THR A 89 -4.78 -1.52 31.83
C THR A 89 -5.76 -1.91 30.72
N PHE A 90 -5.61 -3.09 30.17
CA PHE A 90 -6.50 -3.65 29.16
C PHE A 90 -6.74 -5.14 29.42
N ALA A 91 -7.90 -5.62 29.02
CA ALA A 91 -8.21 -7.03 29.19
C ALA A 91 -7.25 -7.90 28.35
N ASN A 92 -6.84 -9.03 28.86
CA ASN A 92 -5.94 -9.98 28.22
C ASN A 92 -6.20 -10.10 26.72
N ASN A 93 -5.16 -9.85 25.91
CA ASN A 93 -5.16 -9.92 24.45
C ASN A 93 -6.12 -9.00 23.69
N LYS A 94 -6.80 -8.07 24.36
CA LYS A 94 -7.64 -7.06 23.71
C LYS A 94 -6.86 -5.77 23.45
N VAL A 95 -5.73 -5.87 22.78
CA VAL A 95 -4.90 -4.72 22.38
C VAL A 95 -5.60 -3.89 21.32
N SER A 96 -6.10 -4.55 20.27
CA SER A 96 -6.80 -3.90 19.17
C SER A 96 -8.02 -3.10 19.64
N VAL A 97 -8.18 -1.88 19.14
CA VAL A 97 -9.36 -1.04 19.36
C VAL A 97 -10.64 -1.72 18.89
N LEU A 98 -10.57 -2.53 17.85
CA LEU A 98 -11.71 -3.29 17.30
C LEU A 98 -12.16 -4.38 18.29
N ALA A 99 -11.18 -5.09 18.87
CA ALA A 99 -11.44 -6.09 19.91
C ALA A 99 -12.02 -5.47 21.20
N ARG A 100 -11.49 -4.32 21.62
CA ARG A 100 -11.99 -3.58 22.80
C ARG A 100 -13.43 -3.12 22.62
N ASN A 101 -13.78 -2.69 21.41
CA ASN A 101 -15.14 -2.26 21.07
C ASN A 101 -16.06 -3.42 20.61
N ASN A 102 -15.63 -4.67 20.79
CA ASN A 102 -16.41 -5.87 20.44
C ASN A 102 -16.96 -5.88 19.01
N VAL A 103 -16.15 -5.37 18.06
CA VAL A 103 -16.50 -5.39 16.62
C VAL A 103 -16.67 -6.84 16.15
N LYS A 104 -17.78 -7.13 15.47
CA LYS A 104 -18.20 -8.50 15.15
C LYS A 104 -17.92 -8.94 13.70
N ASN A 105 -17.55 -8.01 12.84
CA ASN A 105 -17.25 -8.29 11.44
C ASN A 105 -16.31 -7.21 10.86
N SER A 106 -15.84 -7.43 9.66
CA SER A 106 -14.90 -6.56 8.95
C SER A 106 -15.52 -5.31 8.31
N SER A 107 -16.82 -5.07 8.46
CA SER A 107 -17.46 -3.90 7.83
C SER A 107 -16.97 -2.53 8.34
N TRP A 108 -16.21 -2.50 9.42
CA TRP A 108 -15.60 -1.29 9.94
C TRP A 108 -14.64 -0.64 8.92
N ILE A 109 -13.89 -1.46 8.14
CA ILE A 109 -12.92 -0.97 7.16
C ILE A 109 -13.59 -0.36 5.93
N GLN A 110 -14.88 -0.62 5.72
CA GLN A 110 -15.64 -0.18 4.54
C GLN A 110 -16.38 1.14 4.74
N LYS A 111 -16.29 1.73 5.93
CA LYS A 111 -17.10 2.89 6.30
C LYS A 111 -16.77 4.13 5.48
N GLU A 112 -17.81 4.83 5.03
CA GLU A 112 -17.68 6.20 4.53
C GLU A 112 -17.08 7.10 5.62
N GLY A 113 -16.23 8.02 5.24
CA GLY A 113 -15.51 8.88 6.19
C GLY A 113 -14.35 8.19 6.94
N HIS A 114 -14.17 6.88 6.77
CA HIS A 114 -13.01 6.18 7.31
C HIS A 114 -11.78 6.43 6.45
N ASP A 115 -10.63 6.61 7.09
CA ASP A 115 -9.36 6.85 6.43
C ASP A 115 -8.38 5.71 6.66
N ILE A 116 -7.66 5.38 5.61
CA ILE A 116 -6.53 4.46 5.63
C ILE A 116 -5.30 5.25 5.21
N LYS A 117 -4.32 5.37 6.10
CA LYS A 117 -3.06 6.05 5.81
C LYS A 117 -1.95 5.03 5.59
N LEU A 118 -1.40 5.03 4.39
CA LEU A 118 -0.27 4.19 4.03
C LEU A 118 1.03 4.78 4.57
N ILE A 119 1.81 3.97 5.26
CA ILE A 119 3.02 4.37 5.98
C ILE A 119 4.17 3.41 5.66
N ASN A 120 5.32 4.00 5.32
CA ASN A 120 6.61 3.32 5.33
C ASN A 120 7.36 3.67 6.62
N LEU A 121 7.64 2.70 7.49
CA LEU A 121 8.35 2.94 8.75
C LEU A 121 9.71 3.59 8.54
N ALA A 122 10.44 3.19 7.49
CA ALA A 122 11.72 3.79 7.15
C ALA A 122 11.59 5.27 6.76
N GLY A 123 10.46 5.66 6.18
CA GLY A 123 10.18 7.02 5.74
C GLY A 123 9.76 7.99 6.85
N LEU A 124 9.56 7.53 8.08
CA LEU A 124 9.04 8.35 9.19
C LEU A 124 10.12 9.09 9.99
N GLY A 125 11.34 9.19 9.51
CA GLY A 125 12.41 9.85 10.24
C GLY A 125 12.16 11.35 10.47
N ASN A 126 13.06 11.96 11.22
CA ASN A 126 13.01 13.39 11.48
C ASN A 126 13.25 14.18 10.19
N GLY A 127 12.25 14.87 9.69
CA GLY A 127 12.25 15.61 8.44
C GLY A 127 13.31 16.72 8.32
N ASN A 128 13.97 17.09 9.42
CA ASN A 128 15.13 18.02 9.39
C ASN A 128 16.46 17.33 9.05
N LYS A 129 16.50 15.99 9.15
CA LYS A 129 17.69 15.20 8.85
C LYS A 129 17.42 14.36 7.61
N THR A 130 17.91 14.84 6.48
CA THR A 130 17.86 14.09 5.22
C THR A 130 18.67 12.81 5.32
N LYS A 131 18.19 11.73 4.71
CA LYS A 131 18.86 10.42 4.59
C LYS A 131 19.00 9.62 5.89
N GLU A 132 18.23 9.90 6.92
CA GLU A 132 18.12 9.03 8.08
C GLU A 132 16.88 8.13 7.97
N THR A 133 17.05 6.86 8.25
CA THR A 133 15.93 5.90 8.36
C THR A 133 15.12 6.18 9.62
N GLY A 134 13.80 6.17 9.51
CA GLY A 134 12.89 6.31 10.65
C GLY A 134 13.12 5.24 11.71
N LYS A 135 13.18 5.65 12.98
CA LYS A 135 13.43 4.82 14.15
C LYS A 135 12.21 4.77 15.08
N PHE A 136 12.29 3.99 16.12
CA PHE A 136 11.17 3.71 17.02
C PHE A 136 10.46 4.97 17.54
N LEU A 137 11.19 5.98 18.02
CA LEU A 137 10.59 7.22 18.51
C LEU A 137 9.97 8.06 17.37
N ASP A 138 10.52 8.00 16.16
CA ASP A 138 9.92 8.65 14.98
C ASP A 138 8.57 8.02 14.63
N TRP A 139 8.45 6.70 14.75
CA TRP A 139 7.18 5.99 14.54
C TRP A 139 6.16 6.37 15.61
N LEU A 140 6.57 6.47 16.87
CA LEU A 140 5.69 6.92 17.96
C LEU A 140 5.21 8.36 17.76
N ARG A 141 6.10 9.25 17.29
CA ARG A 141 5.75 10.64 16.95
C ARG A 141 4.60 10.71 15.97
N GLN A 142 4.59 9.83 14.96
CA GLN A 142 3.53 9.76 13.96
C GLN A 142 2.15 9.53 14.57
N LEU A 143 2.06 8.77 15.66
CA LEU A 143 0.79 8.50 16.34
C LEU A 143 0.14 9.75 16.94
N LEU A 144 0.92 10.80 17.20
CA LEU A 144 0.39 12.05 17.74
C LEU A 144 -0.42 12.84 16.72
N ILE A 145 -0.08 12.75 15.42
CA ILE A 145 -0.70 13.55 14.36
C ILE A 145 -1.83 12.83 13.61
N LEU A 146 -2.03 11.55 13.86
CA LEU A 146 -3.06 10.80 13.15
C LEU A 146 -4.46 11.21 13.59
N PRO A 147 -5.35 11.59 12.66
CA PRO A 147 -6.70 12.01 12.96
C PRO A 147 -7.52 10.95 13.70
N THR A 148 -8.33 11.39 14.62
CA THR A 148 -9.27 10.55 15.37
C THR A 148 -10.55 10.33 14.55
N GLY A 149 -11.17 9.15 14.73
CA GLY A 149 -12.48 8.84 14.19
C GLY A 149 -13.62 9.37 15.07
N ASN A 150 -14.82 8.98 14.73
CA ASN A 150 -16.02 9.21 15.53
C ASN A 150 -16.74 7.87 15.73
N LEU A 151 -16.59 7.27 16.89
CA LEU A 151 -17.16 5.95 17.21
C LEU A 151 -18.69 5.96 17.22
N ASP A 152 -19.35 7.08 17.52
CA ASP A 152 -20.81 7.20 17.46
C ASP A 152 -21.31 7.03 16.02
N ASN A 153 -20.53 7.45 15.05
CA ASN A 153 -20.75 7.21 13.63
C ASN A 153 -20.16 5.85 13.14
N GLY A 154 -19.56 5.08 14.03
CA GLY A 154 -18.88 3.83 13.72
C GLY A 154 -17.59 3.98 12.95
N ILE A 155 -16.94 5.15 13.03
CA ILE A 155 -15.68 5.48 12.39
C ILE A 155 -14.57 5.44 13.42
N PHE A 156 -13.63 4.51 13.24
CA PHE A 156 -12.45 4.41 14.08
C PHE A 156 -11.40 5.47 13.70
N ASN A 157 -10.41 5.66 14.57
CA ASN A 157 -9.26 6.48 14.23
C ASN A 157 -8.63 5.99 12.92
N THR A 158 -7.92 6.87 12.24
CA THR A 158 -7.24 6.54 10.97
C THR A 158 -6.54 5.19 11.06
N THR A 159 -6.85 4.29 10.14
CA THR A 159 -6.17 3.00 10.03
C THR A 159 -4.76 3.21 9.51
N ILE A 160 -3.79 2.60 10.19
CA ILE A 160 -2.41 2.55 9.74
C ILE A 160 -2.26 1.37 8.76
N TYR A 161 -1.84 1.65 7.54
CA TYR A 161 -1.50 0.64 6.55
C TYR A 161 0.03 0.62 6.39
N LEU A 162 0.67 -0.45 6.87
CA LEU A 162 2.11 -0.62 6.81
C LEU A 162 2.51 -1.38 5.56
N ILE A 163 3.44 -0.82 4.77
CA ILE A 163 4.11 -1.57 3.71
C ILE A 163 5.14 -2.54 4.31
N PRO A 164 5.67 -3.50 3.52
CA PRO A 164 6.64 -4.46 4.02
C PRO A 164 7.87 -3.80 4.63
N PHE A 165 8.25 -4.24 5.83
CA PHE A 165 9.35 -3.72 6.62
C PHE A 165 10.51 -4.72 6.75
N HIS A 166 10.56 -5.70 5.86
CA HIS A 166 11.62 -6.70 5.78
C HIS A 166 12.86 -6.18 5.04
N PRO A 167 14.03 -6.85 5.17
CA PRO A 167 15.19 -6.52 4.35
C PRO A 167 14.87 -6.67 2.86
N ARG A 168 15.27 -5.71 2.06
CA ARG A 168 14.88 -5.57 0.66
C ARG A 168 15.91 -6.17 -0.30
N GLU A 169 15.46 -6.93 -1.28
CA GLU A 169 16.25 -7.31 -2.44
C GLU A 169 16.20 -6.15 -3.46
N PHE A 170 17.34 -5.69 -3.92
CA PHE A 170 17.46 -4.56 -4.86
C PHE A 170 16.71 -3.28 -4.46
N GLY A 171 16.60 -3.00 -3.15
CA GLY A 171 15.86 -1.85 -2.66
C GLY A 171 14.33 -1.97 -2.71
N CYS A 172 13.78 -3.02 -3.30
CA CYS A 172 12.34 -3.19 -3.45
C CYS A 172 11.68 -3.74 -2.17
N ALA A 173 10.72 -2.99 -1.63
CA ALA A 173 9.94 -3.39 -0.45
C ALA A 173 9.17 -4.71 -0.66
N TYR A 174 8.79 -4.99 -1.90
CA TYR A 174 8.01 -6.16 -2.30
C TYR A 174 8.87 -7.38 -2.67
N LEU A 175 10.18 -7.29 -2.46
CA LEU A 175 11.13 -8.39 -2.62
C LEU A 175 11.87 -8.67 -1.29
N PRO A 176 11.23 -9.28 -0.30
CA PRO A 176 11.86 -9.52 0.99
C PRO A 176 12.95 -10.59 0.91
N LYS A 177 14.13 -10.32 1.48
CA LYS A 177 15.24 -11.27 1.63
C LYS A 177 14.99 -12.31 2.71
N SER A 178 14.17 -11.96 3.70
CA SER A 178 13.82 -12.82 4.84
C SER A 178 12.56 -12.30 5.53
N SER A 179 12.06 -13.05 6.50
CA SER A 179 11.01 -12.61 7.43
C SER A 179 11.54 -11.78 8.60
N GLU A 180 12.83 -11.51 8.65
CA GLU A 180 13.43 -10.62 9.65
C GLU A 180 13.01 -9.17 9.44
N ILE A 181 13.25 -8.33 10.43
CA ILE A 181 13.08 -6.89 10.29
C ILE A 181 14.33 -6.31 9.61
N SER A 182 14.16 -5.32 8.75
CA SER A 182 15.28 -4.60 8.15
C SER A 182 16.18 -4.03 9.26
N GLU A 183 17.48 -4.29 9.17
CA GLU A 183 18.46 -3.80 10.14
C GLU A 183 18.48 -2.26 10.20
N LYS A 184 18.12 -1.60 9.11
CA LYS A 184 18.03 -0.14 9.04
C LYS A 184 16.96 0.44 9.97
N LEU A 185 15.91 -0.34 10.28
CA LEU A 185 14.84 0.07 11.19
C LEU A 185 15.21 -0.09 12.67
N PHE A 186 16.24 -0.85 12.98
CA PHE A 186 16.64 -1.14 14.35
C PHE A 186 17.20 0.09 15.05
N ASP A 187 16.71 0.34 16.26
CA ASP A 187 17.16 1.41 17.15
C ASP A 187 17.96 0.84 18.33
N GLU A 188 19.28 0.96 18.24
CA GLU A 188 20.20 0.47 19.29
C GLU A 188 20.03 1.19 20.63
N ASN A 189 19.60 2.47 20.62
CA ASN A 189 19.39 3.21 21.84
C ASN A 189 18.16 2.69 22.58
N ILE A 190 17.11 2.39 21.83
CA ILE A 190 15.89 1.78 22.40
C ILE A 190 16.17 0.36 22.91
N GLU A 191 17.00 -0.42 22.23
CA GLU A 191 17.44 -1.72 22.76
C GLU A 191 18.16 -1.58 24.09
N LYS A 192 19.11 -0.65 24.21
CA LYS A 192 19.85 -0.38 25.46
C LYS A 192 18.92 0.02 26.62
N ILE A 193 17.84 0.76 26.32
CA ILE A 193 16.88 1.23 27.33
C ILE A 193 15.90 0.13 27.74
N THR A 194 15.39 -0.64 26.79
CA THR A 194 14.22 -1.51 26.96
C THR A 194 14.51 -3.00 26.82
N GLY A 195 15.68 -3.35 26.26
CA GLY A 195 16.03 -4.71 25.89
C GLY A 195 15.31 -5.23 24.64
N MET A 196 14.59 -4.38 23.92
CA MET A 196 13.85 -4.80 22.70
C MET A 196 14.77 -4.98 21.51
N ASN A 197 14.77 -6.17 20.92
CA ASN A 197 15.36 -6.38 19.58
C ASN A 197 14.50 -5.72 18.50
N ALA A 198 14.99 -5.71 17.24
CA ALA A 198 14.30 -5.07 16.10
C ALA A 198 12.84 -5.52 15.96
N LYS A 199 12.58 -6.81 16.10
CA LYS A 199 11.24 -7.40 15.99
C LYS A 199 10.31 -6.94 17.09
N GLU A 200 10.80 -6.90 18.33
CA GLU A 200 10.05 -6.40 19.47
C GLU A 200 9.76 -4.91 19.35
N GLN A 201 10.66 -4.12 18.78
CA GLN A 201 10.43 -2.69 18.51
C GLN A 201 9.24 -2.51 17.55
N VAL A 202 9.19 -3.21 16.43
CA VAL A 202 8.05 -3.12 15.49
C VAL A 202 6.76 -3.63 16.13
N LYS A 203 6.80 -4.76 16.84
CA LYS A 203 5.62 -5.29 17.57
C LYS A 203 5.10 -4.31 18.61
N THR A 204 6.00 -3.69 19.35
CA THR A 204 5.64 -2.68 20.36
C THR A 204 5.02 -1.46 19.74
N PHE A 205 5.57 -0.96 18.61
CA PHE A 205 4.95 0.14 17.87
C PHE A 205 3.51 -0.19 17.45
N ILE A 206 3.28 -1.35 16.84
CA ILE A 206 1.95 -1.80 16.42
C ILE A 206 1.01 -1.88 17.62
N THR A 207 1.47 -2.44 18.74
CA THR A 207 0.69 -2.52 19.99
C THR A 207 0.32 -1.13 20.50
N LEU A 208 1.28 -0.21 20.59
CA LEU A 208 1.04 1.16 21.06
C LEU A 208 0.12 1.95 20.14
N ALA A 209 0.20 1.72 18.83
CA ALA A 209 -0.72 2.30 17.85
C ALA A 209 -2.16 1.82 18.05
N GLN A 210 -2.35 0.51 18.24
CA GLN A 210 -3.66 -0.06 18.54
C GLN A 210 -4.23 0.41 19.88
N LEU A 211 -3.37 0.57 20.89
CA LEU A 211 -3.74 1.15 22.18
C LEU A 211 -4.12 2.62 22.05
N ALA A 212 -3.51 3.37 21.14
CA ALA A 212 -3.91 4.74 20.79
C ALA A 212 -5.20 4.82 19.95
N GLY A 213 -5.81 3.69 19.62
CA GLY A 213 -7.10 3.63 18.92
C GLY A 213 -7.01 3.50 17.41
N HIS A 214 -5.83 3.23 16.86
CA HIS A 214 -5.62 3.04 15.42
C HIS A 214 -5.64 1.56 15.06
N PRO A 215 -6.55 1.10 14.19
CA PRO A 215 -6.40 -0.22 13.57
C PRO A 215 -5.11 -0.28 12.74
N VAL A 216 -4.48 -1.45 12.66
CA VAL A 216 -3.25 -1.63 11.89
C VAL A 216 -3.42 -2.77 10.89
N ILE A 217 -3.27 -2.48 9.60
CA ILE A 217 -3.23 -3.47 8.53
C ILE A 217 -1.83 -3.53 7.92
N TYR A 218 -1.51 -4.66 7.32
CA TYR A 218 -0.19 -4.94 6.78
C TYR A 218 -0.25 -5.44 5.35
N ASP A 219 0.72 -5.04 4.55
CA ASP A 219 0.84 -5.48 3.17
C ASP A 219 1.53 -6.85 3.11
N ILE A 220 0.80 -7.85 2.66
CA ILE A 220 1.33 -9.19 2.50
C ILE A 220 1.55 -9.52 1.03
N LEU A 221 2.56 -10.33 0.82
CA LEU A 221 3.04 -10.67 -0.51
C LEU A 221 2.77 -12.14 -0.79
N PRO A 222 2.10 -12.49 -1.89
CA PRO A 222 2.10 -13.86 -2.41
C PRO A 222 3.43 -14.24 -3.07
N GLN A 223 4.40 -13.38 -2.96
CA GLN A 223 5.73 -13.44 -3.56
C GLN A 223 6.82 -13.21 -2.52
N THR A 224 8.07 -13.44 -2.90
CA THR A 224 9.24 -13.24 -2.04
C THR A 224 10.47 -12.88 -2.88
N GLY A 225 11.54 -12.41 -2.27
CA GLY A 225 12.82 -12.26 -2.92
C GLY A 225 13.31 -13.59 -3.50
N ARG A 226 14.02 -13.54 -4.61
CA ARG A 226 14.42 -14.72 -5.38
C ARG A 226 15.18 -15.75 -4.55
N PHE A 227 16.14 -15.29 -3.78
CA PHE A 227 16.94 -16.12 -2.89
C PHE A 227 16.64 -15.82 -1.42
N SER A 228 15.38 -15.50 -1.11
CA SER A 228 14.98 -15.25 0.29
C SER A 228 15.23 -16.47 1.17
N LYS A 229 15.41 -16.24 2.46
CA LYS A 229 15.53 -17.33 3.43
C LYS A 229 14.34 -18.30 3.39
N ALA A 230 13.14 -17.79 3.03
CA ALA A 230 11.96 -18.62 2.85
C ALA A 230 12.14 -19.66 1.72
N VAL A 231 12.65 -19.22 0.56
CA VAL A 231 12.94 -20.08 -0.59
C VAL A 231 14.08 -21.05 -0.29
N LEU A 232 15.15 -20.58 0.36
CA LEU A 232 16.29 -21.41 0.70
C LEU A 232 15.94 -22.49 1.74
N ALA A 233 15.13 -22.15 2.74
CA ALA A 233 14.66 -23.12 3.73
C ALA A 233 13.66 -24.14 3.14
N ASN A 234 12.88 -23.72 2.14
CA ASN A 234 11.82 -24.52 1.54
C ASN A 234 11.86 -24.44 0.00
N PRO A 235 12.81 -25.09 -0.67
CA PRO A 235 12.95 -25.02 -2.12
C PRO A 235 11.69 -25.39 -2.91
N GLU A 236 10.77 -26.12 -2.30
CA GLU A 236 9.50 -26.55 -2.92
C GLU A 236 8.48 -25.41 -3.07
N ILE A 237 8.64 -24.30 -2.38
CA ILE A 237 7.72 -23.17 -2.52
C ILE A 237 8.01 -22.32 -3.77
N ALA A 238 9.14 -22.59 -4.43
CA ALA A 238 9.53 -21.94 -5.68
C ALA A 238 9.73 -22.98 -6.79
N ARG A 239 9.64 -22.52 -8.02
CA ARG A 239 10.10 -23.27 -9.20
C ARG A 239 11.56 -22.91 -9.46
N TRP A 240 12.27 -23.80 -10.15
CA TRP A 240 13.69 -23.66 -10.40
C TRP A 240 14.04 -23.83 -11.86
N PHE A 241 15.03 -23.08 -12.33
CA PHE A 241 15.68 -23.28 -13.61
C PHE A 241 17.07 -23.90 -13.45
N ASP A 242 17.48 -24.67 -14.44
CA ASP A 242 18.88 -24.97 -14.71
C ASP A 242 19.35 -24.02 -15.82
N ILE A 243 20.03 -22.95 -15.41
CA ILE A 243 20.51 -21.92 -16.33
C ILE A 243 21.53 -22.48 -17.33
N ASN A 244 22.38 -23.41 -16.91
CA ASN A 244 23.40 -23.99 -17.80
C ASN A 244 22.74 -24.80 -18.92
N LEU A 245 21.68 -25.54 -18.60
CA LEU A 245 20.91 -26.27 -19.61
C LEU A 245 20.16 -25.29 -20.51
N LEU A 246 19.53 -24.26 -19.94
CA LEU A 246 18.78 -23.26 -20.70
C LEU A 246 19.68 -22.52 -21.69
N ASN A 247 20.84 -22.03 -21.25
CA ASN A 247 21.78 -21.31 -22.11
C ASN A 247 22.27 -22.20 -23.25
N LYS A 248 22.64 -23.45 -22.97
CA LYS A 248 23.08 -24.40 -23.99
C LYS A 248 22.01 -24.64 -25.07
N GLU A 249 20.75 -24.81 -24.66
CA GLU A 249 19.65 -25.05 -25.58
C GLU A 249 19.25 -23.81 -26.41
N LEU A 250 19.46 -22.60 -25.85
CA LEU A 250 19.14 -21.36 -26.53
C LEU A 250 20.25 -20.82 -27.45
N GLU A 251 21.50 -21.19 -27.22
CA GLU A 251 22.66 -20.63 -27.92
C GLU A 251 22.54 -20.67 -29.43
N ALA A 252 22.15 -21.81 -29.99
CA ALA A 252 21.95 -21.96 -31.44
C ALA A 252 20.80 -21.09 -31.98
N ASN A 253 19.77 -20.85 -31.19
CA ASN A 253 18.67 -19.97 -31.57
C ASN A 253 19.09 -18.51 -31.55
N ILE A 254 19.87 -18.08 -30.55
CA ILE A 254 20.42 -16.72 -30.43
C ILE A 254 21.21 -16.37 -31.69
N GLU A 255 22.13 -17.22 -32.10
CA GLU A 255 22.94 -17.02 -33.34
C GLU A 255 22.09 -16.99 -34.61
N ARG A 256 21.10 -17.88 -34.72
CA ARG A 256 20.17 -17.91 -35.84
C ARG A 256 19.33 -16.64 -35.94
N ILE A 257 18.83 -16.14 -34.81
CA ILE A 257 18.01 -14.92 -34.74
C ILE A 257 18.85 -13.70 -35.09
N ALA A 258 20.04 -13.59 -34.51
CA ALA A 258 20.96 -12.49 -34.78
C ALA A 258 21.24 -12.37 -36.32
N LYS A 259 21.44 -13.49 -37.03
CA LYS A 259 21.64 -13.52 -38.45
C LYS A 259 20.40 -13.15 -39.29
N ASN A 260 19.22 -13.19 -38.72
CA ASN A 260 17.96 -12.87 -39.39
C ASN A 260 17.34 -11.55 -38.90
N MET A 261 18.09 -10.76 -38.13
CA MET A 261 17.65 -9.42 -37.77
C MET A 261 17.54 -8.52 -39.04
N PRO A 262 16.65 -7.53 -39.00
CA PRO A 262 16.51 -6.57 -40.09
C PRO A 262 17.85 -5.89 -40.45
N GLU A 263 18.13 -5.78 -41.77
CA GLU A 263 19.34 -5.10 -42.29
C GLU A 263 19.42 -3.62 -41.92
N SER A 264 18.32 -3.03 -41.44
CA SER A 264 18.26 -1.66 -40.95
C SER A 264 18.92 -1.46 -39.59
N PHE A 265 19.24 -2.53 -38.86
CA PHE A 265 19.93 -2.48 -37.61
C PHE A 265 21.43 -2.66 -37.78
N GLU A 266 22.22 -1.89 -37.01
CA GLU A 266 23.68 -1.98 -37.03
C GLU A 266 24.15 -3.32 -36.46
N GLU A 267 25.18 -3.92 -37.07
CA GLU A 267 25.71 -5.22 -36.65
C GLU A 267 26.22 -5.17 -35.20
N GLU A 268 26.82 -4.04 -34.81
CA GLU A 268 27.33 -3.79 -33.46
C GLU A 268 26.20 -3.79 -32.41
N ASP A 269 25.08 -3.16 -32.72
CA ASP A 269 23.92 -3.12 -31.82
C ASP A 269 23.28 -4.53 -31.68
N ILE A 270 23.20 -5.28 -32.76
CA ILE A 270 22.71 -6.68 -32.77
C ILE A 270 23.64 -7.55 -31.91
N GLU A 271 24.95 -7.40 -32.04
CA GLU A 271 25.91 -8.17 -31.23
C GLU A 271 25.79 -7.86 -29.73
N LEU A 272 25.57 -6.59 -29.39
CA LEU A 272 25.32 -6.20 -27.99
C LEU A 272 24.04 -6.86 -27.46
N VAL A 273 22.92 -6.76 -28.17
CA VAL A 273 21.65 -7.41 -27.79
C VAL A 273 21.82 -8.92 -27.65
N LYS A 274 22.56 -9.54 -28.56
CA LYS A 274 22.89 -10.97 -28.50
C LYS A 274 23.63 -11.33 -27.23
N ASN A 275 24.60 -10.50 -26.82
CA ASN A 275 25.37 -10.73 -25.59
C ASN A 275 24.52 -10.53 -24.35
N ILE A 276 23.73 -9.44 -24.28
CA ILE A 276 22.77 -9.21 -23.19
C ILE A 276 21.81 -10.41 -23.11
N TYR A 277 21.31 -10.87 -24.24
CA TYR A 277 20.35 -11.95 -24.29
C TYR A 277 20.94 -13.31 -23.87
N LYS A 278 22.21 -13.58 -24.23
CA LYS A 278 22.94 -14.77 -23.76
C LYS A 278 23.12 -14.76 -22.26
N ASP A 279 23.44 -13.61 -21.71
CA ASP A 279 23.76 -13.48 -20.29
C ASP A 279 22.51 -13.37 -19.40
N SER A 280 21.52 -12.57 -19.79
CA SER A 280 20.34 -12.30 -18.96
C SER A 280 19.06 -12.92 -19.45
N GLN A 281 18.93 -13.17 -20.77
CA GLN A 281 17.72 -13.65 -21.45
C GLN A 281 16.44 -12.83 -21.22
N ASN A 282 16.55 -11.75 -20.46
CA ASN A 282 15.44 -10.91 -20.05
C ASN A 282 15.94 -9.54 -19.58
N GLY A 283 16.74 -8.87 -20.41
CA GLY A 283 17.19 -7.52 -20.13
C GLY A 283 16.02 -6.54 -20.18
N SER A 284 16.07 -5.51 -19.36
CA SER A 284 15.19 -4.37 -19.45
C SER A 284 15.89 -3.23 -20.18
N THR A 285 15.17 -2.62 -21.10
CA THR A 285 15.63 -1.45 -21.84
C THR A 285 14.83 -0.21 -21.46
N GLY A 286 14.23 -0.20 -20.25
CA GLY A 286 13.21 0.75 -19.84
C GLY A 286 13.54 2.23 -20.11
N ASP A 287 14.78 2.62 -19.84
CA ASP A 287 15.21 4.03 -19.92
C ASP A 287 16.18 4.28 -21.09
N LEU A 288 16.33 3.31 -21.97
CA LEU A 288 17.23 3.43 -23.10
C LEU A 288 16.62 4.17 -24.28
N SER A 289 17.47 4.62 -25.18
CA SER A 289 17.03 5.20 -26.44
C SER A 289 15.99 4.31 -27.13
N SER A 290 14.96 4.91 -27.71
CA SER A 290 13.91 4.18 -28.43
C SER A 290 14.46 3.29 -29.55
N HIS A 291 15.62 3.63 -30.08
CA HIS A 291 16.33 2.84 -31.09
C HIS A 291 16.82 1.51 -30.52
N PHE A 292 17.57 1.52 -29.41
CA PHE A 292 18.08 0.27 -28.82
C PHE A 292 16.94 -0.62 -28.30
N LYS A 293 15.94 0.01 -27.66
CA LYS A 293 14.73 -0.70 -27.23
C LYS A 293 14.06 -1.44 -28.40
N ASN A 294 13.94 -0.80 -29.54
CA ASN A 294 13.33 -1.41 -30.74
C ASN A 294 14.13 -2.63 -31.21
N ILE A 295 15.47 -2.55 -31.20
CA ILE A 295 16.34 -3.69 -31.59
C ILE A 295 16.16 -4.83 -30.60
N TYR A 296 16.19 -4.55 -29.30
CA TYR A 296 16.02 -5.54 -28.25
C TYR A 296 14.66 -6.22 -28.33
N ASP A 297 13.57 -5.45 -28.41
CA ASP A 297 12.20 -5.96 -28.47
C ASP A 297 11.98 -6.82 -29.73
N THR A 298 12.59 -6.44 -30.84
CA THR A 298 12.55 -7.24 -32.10
C THR A 298 13.24 -8.58 -31.90
N PHE A 299 14.43 -8.59 -31.30
CA PHE A 299 15.18 -9.82 -30.99
C PHE A 299 14.40 -10.72 -30.03
N ASP A 300 13.88 -10.15 -28.94
CA ASP A 300 13.11 -10.87 -27.92
C ASP A 300 11.82 -11.48 -28.49
N SER A 301 11.11 -10.74 -29.33
CA SER A 301 9.93 -11.23 -30.04
C SER A 301 10.23 -12.48 -30.88
N LEU A 302 11.35 -12.47 -31.60
CA LEU A 302 11.79 -13.61 -32.41
C LEU A 302 12.22 -14.82 -31.57
N MET A 303 12.66 -14.59 -30.31
CA MET A 303 13.05 -15.64 -29.38
C MET A 303 11.90 -16.24 -28.57
N THR A 304 10.78 -15.55 -28.50
CA THR A 304 9.68 -15.87 -27.55
C THR A 304 9.21 -17.33 -27.64
N GLU A 305 9.08 -17.87 -28.85
CA GLU A 305 8.60 -19.25 -29.03
C GLU A 305 9.60 -20.29 -28.48
N SER A 306 10.91 -20.09 -28.74
CA SER A 306 11.96 -20.95 -28.22
C SER A 306 12.05 -20.89 -26.69
N LYS A 307 11.92 -19.68 -26.10
CA LYS A 307 11.87 -19.48 -24.66
C LYS A 307 10.70 -20.22 -24.02
N LYS A 308 9.50 -20.05 -24.58
CA LYS A 308 8.27 -20.71 -24.09
C LYS A 308 8.42 -22.24 -24.10
N LYS A 309 8.98 -22.80 -25.17
CA LYS A 309 9.18 -24.24 -25.28
C LYS A 309 10.10 -24.77 -24.20
N LEU A 310 11.24 -24.14 -23.97
CA LEU A 310 12.22 -24.55 -22.97
C LEU A 310 11.69 -24.36 -21.54
N SER A 311 11.07 -23.23 -21.27
CA SER A 311 10.42 -22.98 -19.98
C SER A 311 9.37 -24.05 -19.68
N ASN A 312 8.54 -24.40 -20.63
CA ASN A 312 7.51 -25.43 -20.46
C ASN A 312 8.11 -26.79 -20.11
N VAL A 313 9.26 -27.17 -20.72
CA VAL A 313 9.95 -28.41 -20.39
C VAL A 313 10.50 -28.40 -18.98
N MET A 314 11.14 -27.29 -18.57
CA MET A 314 11.70 -27.15 -17.22
C MET A 314 10.61 -27.10 -16.17
N MET A 315 9.45 -26.49 -16.48
CA MET A 315 8.32 -26.38 -15.56
C MET A 315 7.51 -27.67 -15.39
N GLN A 316 7.84 -28.75 -16.13
CA GLN A 316 7.20 -30.04 -15.90
C GLN A 316 7.49 -30.57 -14.50
N LYS A 317 6.49 -31.11 -13.85
CA LYS A 317 6.56 -31.57 -12.44
C LYS A 317 7.76 -32.49 -12.17
N ALA A 318 8.05 -33.44 -13.05
CA ALA A 318 9.16 -34.37 -12.89
C ALA A 318 10.53 -33.67 -12.89
N ASN A 319 10.67 -32.61 -13.70
CA ASN A 319 11.89 -31.80 -13.77
C ASN A 319 12.00 -30.90 -12.54
N GLN A 320 10.90 -30.26 -12.13
CA GLN A 320 10.87 -29.44 -10.91
C GLN A 320 11.26 -30.25 -9.66
N ILE A 321 10.74 -31.46 -9.48
CA ILE A 321 11.10 -32.34 -8.37
C ILE A 321 12.62 -32.58 -8.35
N LYS A 322 13.24 -32.80 -9.51
CA LYS A 322 14.70 -33.01 -9.61
C LYS A 322 15.48 -31.74 -9.24
N LEU A 323 15.05 -30.59 -9.76
CA LEU A 323 15.69 -29.30 -9.51
C LEU A 323 15.57 -28.89 -8.04
N GLN A 324 14.38 -29.01 -7.47
CA GLN A 324 14.11 -28.73 -6.04
C GLN A 324 14.94 -29.66 -5.13
N LYS A 325 15.06 -30.94 -5.47
CA LYS A 325 15.90 -31.87 -4.73
C LYS A 325 17.37 -31.47 -4.79
N ARG A 326 17.88 -31.12 -5.98
CA ARG A 326 19.27 -30.67 -6.18
C ARG A 326 19.55 -29.37 -5.40
N ALA A 327 18.63 -28.42 -5.43
CA ALA A 327 18.73 -27.19 -4.64
C ALA A 327 18.80 -27.50 -3.13
N ARG A 328 17.92 -28.36 -2.63
CA ARG A 328 17.93 -28.82 -1.23
C ARG A 328 19.23 -29.45 -0.81
N GLU A 329 19.80 -30.33 -1.64
CA GLU A 329 21.08 -31.00 -1.35
C GLU A 329 22.24 -30.01 -1.22
N ILE A 330 22.28 -28.99 -2.10
CA ILE A 330 23.28 -27.92 -2.05
C ILE A 330 23.10 -27.07 -0.79
N ILE A 331 21.89 -26.64 -0.52
CA ILE A 331 21.58 -25.81 0.66
C ILE A 331 21.95 -26.57 1.95
N ALA A 332 21.53 -27.81 2.08
CA ALA A 332 21.84 -28.63 3.24
C ALA A 332 23.36 -28.80 3.43
N LYS A 333 24.10 -29.00 2.33
CA LYS A 333 25.59 -29.12 2.37
C LYS A 333 26.24 -27.85 2.92
N VAL A 334 25.83 -26.67 2.43
CA VAL A 334 26.40 -25.39 2.87
C VAL A 334 26.20 -25.18 4.38
N HIS A 335 25.04 -25.56 4.89
CA HIS A 335 24.69 -25.40 6.30
C HIS A 335 25.04 -26.60 7.20
N GLY A 336 25.64 -27.64 6.65
CA GLY A 336 26.03 -28.83 7.43
C GLY A 336 24.86 -29.70 7.88
N PHE A 337 23.72 -29.63 7.21
CA PHE A 337 22.55 -30.46 7.48
C PHE A 337 22.47 -31.71 6.57
N LYS A 338 21.65 -32.66 6.97
CA LYS A 338 21.34 -33.81 6.13
C LYS A 338 20.46 -33.38 4.94
N PRO A 339 20.63 -33.93 3.73
CA PRO A 339 19.89 -33.53 2.53
C PRO A 339 18.37 -33.56 2.66
N ASN A 340 17.81 -34.41 3.51
CA ASN A 340 16.36 -34.54 3.71
C ASN A 340 15.84 -33.81 4.96
N GLN A 341 16.69 -33.06 5.65
CA GLN A 341 16.29 -32.31 6.84
C GLN A 341 15.42 -31.14 6.41
N LYS A 342 14.28 -30.94 7.08
CA LYS A 342 13.47 -29.75 6.93
C LYS A 342 14.16 -28.60 7.65
N LEU A 343 14.38 -27.50 6.94
CA LEU A 343 14.99 -26.29 7.46
C LEU A 343 13.90 -25.25 7.76
N LYS A 344 14.24 -24.34 8.67
CA LYS A 344 13.51 -23.10 8.92
C LYS A 344 14.32 -21.92 8.40
N GLU A 345 13.72 -20.75 8.27
CA GLU A 345 14.46 -19.55 7.87
C GLU A 345 15.64 -19.24 8.80
N ASP A 346 15.46 -19.42 10.11
CA ASP A 346 16.51 -19.23 11.11
C ASP A 346 17.72 -20.17 10.94
N ASP A 347 17.53 -21.33 10.28
CA ASP A 347 18.62 -22.25 9.97
C ASP A 347 19.50 -21.75 8.81
N ILE A 348 19.02 -20.79 8.03
CA ILE A 348 19.72 -20.17 6.88
C ILE A 348 20.64 -19.06 7.38
N THR A 349 21.72 -19.41 8.03
CA THR A 349 22.71 -18.48 8.59
C THR A 349 23.77 -18.02 7.59
N LYS A 350 23.96 -18.79 6.50
CA LYS A 350 24.94 -18.53 5.43
C LYS A 350 24.21 -18.26 4.11
N GLN A 351 23.31 -17.27 4.11
CA GLN A 351 22.46 -16.99 2.94
C GLN A 351 23.30 -16.71 1.69
N ILE A 352 24.32 -15.87 1.80
CA ILE A 352 25.20 -15.46 0.69
C ILE A 352 26.00 -16.63 0.13
N ASP A 353 26.64 -17.40 0.98
CA ASP A 353 27.40 -18.58 0.54
C ASP A 353 26.48 -19.58 -0.17
N THR A 354 25.24 -19.68 0.31
CA THR A 354 24.22 -20.57 -0.29
C THR A 354 23.81 -20.09 -1.68
N ILE A 355 23.58 -18.80 -1.84
CA ILE A 355 23.25 -18.19 -3.15
C ILE A 355 24.41 -18.45 -4.13
N GLN A 356 25.64 -18.20 -3.70
CA GLN A 356 26.83 -18.39 -4.51
C GLN A 356 26.99 -19.84 -4.97
N GLU A 357 26.83 -20.80 -4.06
CA GLU A 357 26.93 -22.24 -4.39
C GLU A 357 25.79 -22.67 -5.34
N LEU A 358 24.56 -22.20 -5.15
CA LEU A 358 23.44 -22.44 -6.07
C LEU A 358 23.74 -21.89 -7.46
N MET A 359 24.18 -20.64 -7.56
CA MET A 359 24.52 -20.01 -8.84
C MET A 359 25.64 -20.73 -9.57
N GLN A 360 26.72 -21.13 -8.87
CA GLN A 360 27.82 -21.91 -9.45
C GLN A 360 27.34 -23.25 -10.01
N ASN A 361 26.30 -23.82 -9.42
CA ASN A 361 25.66 -25.05 -9.92
C ASN A 361 24.55 -24.79 -10.96
N GLY A 362 24.36 -23.54 -11.41
CA GLY A 362 23.36 -23.15 -12.41
C GLY A 362 21.92 -23.23 -11.92
N LEU A 363 21.67 -23.25 -10.61
CA LEU A 363 20.33 -23.35 -10.04
C LEU A 363 19.78 -21.99 -9.63
N TRP A 364 18.66 -21.63 -10.22
CA TRP A 364 18.01 -20.34 -10.05
C TRP A 364 16.51 -20.49 -9.77
N PRO A 365 15.96 -19.79 -8.78
CA PRO A 365 14.52 -19.73 -8.63
C PRO A 365 13.89 -19.04 -9.82
N ALA A 366 12.87 -19.66 -10.39
CA ALA A 366 12.17 -19.13 -11.55
C ALA A 366 11.20 -18.02 -11.17
N PRO A 367 10.97 -17.06 -12.07
CA PRO A 367 9.90 -16.05 -11.92
C PRO A 367 8.50 -16.67 -12.02
N GLY A 368 7.45 -15.88 -11.81
CA GLY A 368 6.05 -16.27 -11.75
C GLY A 368 5.48 -17.00 -12.96
N GLY A 369 4.37 -17.70 -12.73
CA GLY A 369 3.73 -18.53 -13.75
C GLY A 369 3.42 -17.80 -15.04
N ALA A 370 2.91 -16.55 -14.97
CA ALA A 370 2.69 -15.69 -16.12
C ALA A 370 3.97 -15.30 -16.87
N TRP A 371 5.10 -15.31 -16.16
CA TRP A 371 6.41 -14.86 -16.62
C TRP A 371 7.40 -16.00 -16.85
N CYS A 372 6.99 -17.26 -16.74
CA CYS A 372 7.85 -18.42 -16.98
C CYS A 372 8.54 -18.43 -18.34
N SER A 373 7.98 -17.73 -19.33
CA SER A 373 8.55 -17.57 -20.65
C SER A 373 9.57 -16.44 -20.77
N ALA A 374 9.69 -15.59 -19.76
CA ALA A 374 10.50 -14.38 -19.81
C ALA A 374 12.01 -14.62 -19.58
N GLY A 375 12.40 -15.84 -19.25
CA GLY A 375 13.81 -16.18 -18.98
C GLY A 375 14.24 -15.88 -17.54
N VAL A 376 15.54 -15.98 -17.28
CA VAL A 376 16.13 -15.80 -15.94
C VAL A 376 17.31 -14.84 -16.06
N PRO A 377 17.35 -13.76 -15.29
CA PRO A 377 18.45 -12.81 -15.31
C PRO A 377 19.75 -13.44 -14.85
N VAL A 378 20.85 -13.02 -15.42
CA VAL A 378 22.19 -13.41 -14.98
C VAL A 378 22.76 -12.36 -14.06
N TYR A 379 23.22 -12.78 -12.90
CA TYR A 379 23.92 -11.91 -11.97
C TYR A 379 25.41 -11.88 -12.29
N ASP A 380 26.01 -10.70 -12.26
CA ASP A 380 27.42 -10.53 -12.59
C ASP A 380 28.31 -10.89 -11.40
N LYS A 381 27.97 -10.38 -10.23
CA LYS A 381 28.77 -10.58 -9.03
C LYS A 381 27.90 -10.60 -7.77
N MET A 382 28.48 -11.17 -6.72
CA MET A 382 27.95 -11.03 -5.36
C MET A 382 28.26 -9.63 -4.87
N SER A 383 27.28 -8.97 -4.37
CA SER A 383 27.12 -7.58 -4.41
C SER A 383 27.79 -6.68 -3.41
N GLU A 384 27.79 -5.49 -3.78
CA GLU A 384 27.94 -4.26 -3.03
C GLU A 384 26.81 -4.04 -1.99
N CYS A 385 25.61 -4.61 -2.19
CA CYS A 385 24.50 -4.56 -1.25
C CYS A 385 24.54 -5.70 -0.24
N GLY A 386 25.57 -5.75 0.61
CA GLY A 386 25.71 -6.81 1.64
C GLY A 386 25.94 -8.22 1.08
N GLY A 387 26.58 -8.34 -0.09
CA GLY A 387 26.90 -9.62 -0.70
C GLY A 387 25.76 -10.27 -1.50
N TYR A 388 24.66 -9.58 -1.73
CA TYR A 388 23.58 -10.07 -2.56
C TYR A 388 23.90 -9.90 -4.06
N PRO A 389 23.48 -10.79 -4.97
CA PRO A 389 23.88 -10.71 -6.38
C PRO A 389 23.35 -9.45 -7.06
N THR A 390 24.18 -8.81 -7.88
CA THR A 390 23.82 -7.68 -8.74
C THR A 390 23.72 -8.12 -10.20
N PHE A 391 22.95 -7.37 -10.98
CA PHE A 391 22.84 -7.62 -12.41
C PHE A 391 24.11 -7.26 -13.15
N LYS A 392 24.31 -7.88 -14.31
CA LYS A 392 25.39 -7.52 -15.22
C LYS A 392 25.06 -6.23 -15.93
N HIS A 393 26.04 -5.35 -16.04
CA HIS A 393 25.98 -4.08 -16.73
C HIS A 393 26.68 -4.14 -18.08
N TYR A 394 26.12 -3.47 -19.07
CA TYR A 394 26.67 -3.33 -20.40
C TYR A 394 26.69 -1.85 -20.77
N ASP A 395 27.68 -1.43 -21.56
CA ASP A 395 27.75 -0.09 -22.13
C ASP A 395 27.09 -0.08 -23.51
N TYR A 396 26.17 0.84 -23.71
CA TYR A 396 25.61 1.14 -25.02
C TYR A 396 25.83 2.61 -25.35
N LYS A 397 26.92 2.89 -26.09
CA LYS A 397 27.24 4.27 -26.51
C LYS A 397 27.26 5.28 -25.36
N GLY A 398 27.72 4.87 -24.19
CA GLY A 398 27.79 5.68 -22.96
C GLY A 398 26.55 5.59 -22.07
N GLU A 399 25.54 4.84 -22.46
CA GLU A 399 24.37 4.54 -21.62
C GLU A 399 24.58 3.20 -20.91
N ASP A 400 24.22 3.14 -19.61
CA ASP A 400 24.29 1.91 -18.82
C ASP A 400 23.07 1.02 -19.11
N VAL A 401 23.30 -0.09 -19.80
CA VAL A 401 22.30 -1.13 -19.98
C VAL A 401 22.48 -2.16 -18.87
N THR A 402 21.64 -2.11 -17.86
CA THR A 402 21.58 -3.21 -16.91
C THR A 402 20.75 -4.35 -17.48
N GLY A 403 21.17 -5.57 -17.22
CA GLY A 403 20.34 -6.76 -17.40
C GLY A 403 19.18 -6.79 -16.41
N PHE A 404 18.61 -5.62 -16.11
CA PHE A 404 17.53 -5.42 -15.17
C PHE A 404 16.24 -5.87 -15.85
N ALA A 405 15.88 -7.10 -15.58
CA ALA A 405 14.55 -7.55 -15.94
C ALA A 405 13.52 -6.70 -15.21
N ASN A 406 12.37 -6.53 -15.83
CA ASN A 406 11.19 -6.10 -15.14
C ASN A 406 11.12 -6.78 -13.76
N LEU A 407 10.91 -6.05 -12.69
CA LEU A 407 10.88 -6.54 -11.29
C LEU A 407 10.00 -7.78 -11.15
N ASP A 408 8.88 -7.82 -11.83
CA ASP A 408 7.94 -8.93 -11.87
C ASP A 408 8.56 -10.23 -12.36
N CYS A 409 9.54 -10.17 -13.25
CA CYS A 409 10.22 -11.35 -13.78
C CYS A 409 11.21 -11.97 -12.80
N GLN A 410 11.53 -11.29 -11.71
CA GLN A 410 12.54 -11.74 -10.76
C GLN A 410 11.96 -12.40 -9.54
N THR A 411 10.70 -12.21 -9.30
CA THR A 411 10.00 -12.60 -8.09
C THR A 411 9.54 -14.04 -8.17
N PRO A 412 10.03 -14.96 -7.33
CA PRO A 412 9.39 -16.26 -7.17
C PRO A 412 8.13 -16.05 -6.34
N TYR A 413 7.01 -16.13 -7.00
CA TYR A 413 5.75 -16.32 -6.29
C TYR A 413 5.75 -17.70 -5.63
N TYR A 414 4.84 -17.95 -4.73
CA TYR A 414 4.57 -19.30 -4.23
C TYR A 414 3.87 -20.14 -5.33
N PHE A 415 4.54 -20.29 -6.47
CA PHE A 415 3.94 -20.81 -7.71
C PHE A 415 3.65 -22.25 -7.71
N ALA A 416 4.22 -22.97 -6.81
CA ALA A 416 3.86 -24.33 -6.64
C ALA A 416 2.43 -24.47 -6.06
N PHE A 417 1.63 -23.39 -6.07
CA PHE A 417 0.19 -23.47 -5.81
C PHE A 417 -0.55 -24.34 -6.83
N LEU A 418 -0.07 -24.38 -8.08
CA LEU A 418 -0.59 -25.23 -9.12
C LEU A 418 0.54 -25.97 -9.82
N GLU A 419 0.43 -27.28 -9.89
CA GLU A 419 1.32 -28.14 -10.66
C GLU A 419 0.51 -29.02 -11.61
N ASN A 420 0.77 -28.92 -12.92
CA ASN A 420 0.03 -29.67 -13.95
C ASN A 420 -1.49 -29.57 -13.82
N GLY A 421 -2.01 -28.37 -13.47
CA GLY A 421 -3.41 -28.14 -13.22
C GLY A 421 -3.97 -28.69 -11.92
N ALA A 422 -3.17 -29.34 -11.09
CA ALA A 422 -3.55 -29.80 -9.76
C ALA A 422 -3.08 -28.82 -8.67
N LEU A 423 -3.84 -28.68 -7.59
CA LEU A 423 -3.47 -27.84 -6.46
C LEU A 423 -2.31 -28.47 -5.67
N ASN A 424 -1.25 -27.70 -5.45
CA ASN A 424 -0.14 -28.11 -4.59
C ASN A 424 -0.49 -27.84 -3.14
N LYS A 425 -1.22 -28.77 -2.52
CA LYS A 425 -1.71 -28.64 -1.15
C LYS A 425 -0.62 -28.32 -0.12
N PRO A 426 0.55 -28.96 -0.10
CA PRO A 426 1.61 -28.64 0.88
C PRO A 426 2.06 -27.19 0.83
N VAL A 427 2.21 -26.62 -0.36
CA VAL A 427 2.64 -25.22 -0.53
C VAL A 427 1.52 -24.24 -0.14
N ILE A 428 0.28 -24.56 -0.48
CA ILE A 428 -0.89 -23.79 -0.05
C ILE A 428 -0.96 -23.76 1.48
N GLU A 429 -0.78 -24.90 2.13
CA GLU A 429 -0.79 -25.00 3.59
C GLU A 429 0.40 -24.24 4.22
N TYR A 430 1.58 -24.32 3.62
CA TYR A 430 2.73 -23.54 4.05
C TYR A 430 2.42 -22.03 4.05
N PHE A 431 1.94 -21.51 2.93
CA PHE A 431 1.61 -20.08 2.78
C PHE A 431 0.53 -19.63 3.77
N VAL A 432 -0.57 -20.36 3.84
CA VAL A 432 -1.68 -20.01 4.76
C VAL A 432 -1.21 -20.03 6.22
N ASN A 433 -0.43 -21.03 6.61
CA ASN A 433 0.09 -21.13 7.97
C ASN A 433 1.10 -20.01 8.27
N TYR A 434 1.92 -19.64 7.29
CA TYR A 434 2.87 -18.52 7.42
C TYR A 434 2.13 -17.20 7.66
N MET A 435 1.09 -16.91 6.88
CA MET A 435 0.31 -15.67 7.03
C MET A 435 -0.51 -15.63 8.32
N VAL A 436 -1.08 -16.77 8.73
CA VAL A 436 -1.78 -16.88 10.04
C VAL A 436 -0.80 -16.67 11.20
N LYS A 437 0.44 -17.20 11.08
CA LYS A 437 1.48 -17.00 12.09
C LYS A 437 1.93 -15.53 12.13
N LEU A 438 2.14 -14.91 10.98
CA LEU A 438 2.50 -13.49 10.86
C LEU A 438 1.45 -12.60 11.53
N GLN A 439 0.17 -12.84 11.26
CA GLN A 439 -0.90 -12.12 11.93
C GLN A 439 -0.85 -12.30 13.46
N ALA A 440 -0.72 -13.55 13.93
CA ALA A 440 -0.68 -13.83 15.36
C ALA A 440 0.55 -13.21 16.05
N GLU A 441 1.67 -13.09 15.35
CA GLU A 441 2.90 -12.52 15.87
C GLU A 441 2.83 -11.02 16.09
N TYR A 442 2.26 -10.28 15.12
CA TYR A 442 2.16 -8.82 15.17
C TYR A 442 0.79 -8.32 15.58
N ASN A 443 -0.20 -9.20 15.69
CA ASN A 443 -1.59 -8.87 16.02
C ASN A 443 -2.23 -7.87 15.05
N PHE A 444 -1.96 -7.98 13.74
CA PHE A 444 -2.57 -7.12 12.73
C PHE A 444 -4.10 -7.25 12.70
N ASP A 445 -4.78 -6.14 12.48
CA ASP A 445 -6.24 -6.06 12.34
C ASP A 445 -6.74 -6.43 10.94
N GLY A 446 -5.83 -6.51 9.98
CA GLY A 446 -6.13 -6.87 8.61
C GLY A 446 -4.90 -7.00 7.72
N PHE A 447 -5.11 -7.50 6.50
CA PHE A 447 -4.10 -7.58 5.46
C PHE A 447 -4.58 -6.92 4.17
N ARG A 448 -3.66 -6.24 3.48
CA ARG A 448 -3.74 -5.99 2.04
C ARG A 448 -2.91 -7.05 1.34
N VAL A 449 -3.40 -7.57 0.24
CA VAL A 449 -2.69 -8.59 -0.55
C VAL A 449 -2.25 -7.98 -1.87
N ASP A 450 -0.94 -8.02 -2.09
CA ASP A 450 -0.25 -7.51 -3.26
C ASP A 450 -0.41 -8.45 -4.46
N HIS A 451 -0.45 -7.91 -5.68
CA HIS A 451 -0.32 -8.61 -6.96
C HIS A 451 -1.12 -9.93 -7.08
N ILE A 452 -2.40 -9.90 -6.75
CA ILE A 452 -3.24 -11.11 -6.78
C ILE A 452 -3.37 -11.69 -8.19
N ASP A 453 -3.40 -10.86 -9.20
CA ASP A 453 -3.46 -11.22 -10.61
C ASP A 453 -2.22 -12.00 -11.08
N HIS A 454 -1.07 -11.82 -10.44
CA HIS A 454 0.17 -12.53 -10.77
C HIS A 454 0.25 -13.97 -10.24
N ILE A 455 -0.61 -14.36 -9.30
CA ILE A 455 -0.66 -15.74 -8.80
C ILE A 455 -1.67 -16.62 -9.54
N VAL A 456 -2.13 -16.19 -10.69
CA VAL A 456 -3.01 -16.98 -11.55
C VAL A 456 -2.21 -18.00 -12.37
N ASP A 457 -2.83 -19.10 -12.73
CA ASP A 457 -2.17 -20.21 -13.45
C ASP A 457 -2.08 -19.97 -14.97
N LYS A 458 -2.89 -19.05 -15.48
CA LYS A 458 -2.88 -18.66 -16.90
C LYS A 458 -3.27 -17.21 -17.06
N VAL A 459 -2.67 -16.56 -18.06
CA VAL A 459 -3.06 -15.26 -18.56
C VAL A 459 -3.80 -15.44 -19.88
N SER A 460 -4.92 -14.76 -20.05
CA SER A 460 -5.66 -14.75 -21.32
C SER A 460 -4.82 -14.10 -22.39
N GLU A 461 -4.80 -14.72 -23.58
CA GLU A 461 -4.22 -14.07 -24.76
C GLU A 461 -5.03 -12.83 -25.20
N ASN A 462 -6.26 -12.71 -24.73
CA ASN A 462 -7.11 -11.54 -24.94
C ASN A 462 -6.84 -10.48 -23.88
N ASN A 463 -6.00 -9.51 -24.17
CA ASN A 463 -5.72 -8.31 -23.36
C ASN A 463 -5.02 -8.56 -22.01
N GLY A 464 -4.22 -9.61 -21.85
CA GLY A 464 -3.46 -9.87 -20.63
C GLY A 464 -4.30 -10.22 -19.41
N ARG A 465 -5.59 -10.52 -19.58
CA ARG A 465 -6.46 -10.91 -18.46
C ARG A 465 -6.19 -12.33 -18.01
N PRO A 466 -6.14 -12.60 -16.71
CA PRO A 466 -6.06 -13.96 -16.20
C PRO A 466 -7.32 -14.75 -16.58
N ILE A 467 -7.14 -15.98 -17.08
CA ILE A 467 -8.24 -16.87 -17.42
C ILE A 467 -8.62 -17.82 -16.31
N SER A 468 -7.83 -17.87 -15.25
CA SER A 468 -8.09 -18.76 -14.10
C SER A 468 -7.68 -18.10 -12.79
N TYR A 469 -8.63 -17.99 -11.89
CA TYR A 469 -8.45 -17.62 -10.49
C TYR A 469 -8.41 -18.82 -9.54
N ARG A 470 -8.12 -20.00 -10.05
CA ARG A 470 -8.21 -21.22 -9.26
C ARG A 470 -7.24 -21.20 -8.07
N ALA A 471 -5.99 -20.85 -8.30
CA ALA A 471 -5.00 -20.75 -7.22
C ALA A 471 -5.34 -19.61 -6.23
N PRO A 472 -5.55 -18.36 -6.66
CA PRO A 472 -5.98 -17.29 -5.75
C PRO A 472 -7.23 -17.64 -4.95
N ARG A 473 -8.27 -18.16 -5.56
CA ARG A 473 -9.51 -18.56 -4.85
C ARG A 473 -9.26 -19.55 -3.73
N VAL A 474 -8.45 -20.57 -3.99
CA VAL A 474 -8.16 -21.58 -2.95
C VAL A 474 -7.22 -21.03 -1.90
N VAL A 475 -6.12 -20.42 -2.29
CA VAL A 475 -5.06 -19.95 -1.38
C VAL A 475 -5.57 -18.80 -0.52
N LEU A 476 -5.97 -17.70 -1.16
CA LEU A 476 -6.39 -16.49 -0.46
C LEU A 476 -7.73 -16.65 0.22
N GLY A 477 -8.66 -17.38 -0.43
CA GLY A 477 -9.93 -17.71 0.20
C GLY A 477 -9.77 -18.56 1.46
N LYS A 478 -8.83 -19.53 1.46
CA LYS A 478 -8.53 -20.31 2.66
C LYS A 478 -7.87 -19.45 3.74
N MET A 479 -6.92 -18.62 3.38
CA MET A 479 -6.25 -17.68 4.29
C MET A 479 -7.25 -16.74 4.95
N ASN A 480 -8.03 -15.99 4.15
CA ASN A 480 -8.97 -14.99 4.64
C ASN A 480 -10.05 -15.61 5.54
N ARG A 481 -10.65 -16.72 5.11
CA ARG A 481 -11.64 -17.43 5.94
C ARG A 481 -11.05 -17.97 7.23
N THR A 482 -9.81 -18.47 7.21
CA THR A 482 -9.13 -18.93 8.43
C THR A 482 -8.90 -17.78 9.41
N LEU A 483 -8.42 -16.63 8.93
CA LEU A 483 -8.21 -15.45 9.77
C LEU A 483 -9.53 -14.89 10.32
N LYS A 484 -10.54 -14.71 9.47
CA LYS A 484 -11.86 -14.22 9.89
C LYS A 484 -12.61 -15.16 10.85
N SER A 485 -12.37 -16.48 10.75
CA SER A 485 -12.94 -17.44 11.71
C SER A 485 -12.36 -17.29 13.11
N LYS A 486 -11.10 -16.85 13.22
CA LYS A 486 -10.39 -16.60 14.51
C LYS A 486 -10.61 -15.19 15.02
N ILE A 487 -10.65 -14.23 14.10
CA ILE A 487 -10.73 -12.79 14.36
C ILE A 487 -11.88 -12.24 13.52
N PRO A 488 -13.11 -12.20 14.07
CA PRO A 488 -14.31 -11.83 13.28
C PRO A 488 -14.21 -10.45 12.58
N TYR A 489 -13.49 -9.51 13.17
CA TYR A 489 -13.28 -8.17 12.62
C TYR A 489 -12.10 -8.08 11.64
N PHE A 490 -11.40 -9.16 11.35
CA PHE A 490 -10.22 -9.12 10.48
C PHE A 490 -10.56 -8.57 9.09
N GLY A 491 -9.98 -7.41 8.75
CA GLY A 491 -10.20 -6.73 7.47
C GLY A 491 -9.30 -7.27 6.37
N THR A 492 -9.84 -7.38 5.15
CA THR A 492 -9.07 -7.86 4.00
C THR A 492 -9.23 -6.94 2.81
N LEU A 493 -8.09 -6.43 2.32
CA LEU A 493 -7.99 -5.55 1.16
C LEU A 493 -7.23 -6.27 0.04
N ALA A 494 -7.79 -6.30 -1.15
CA ALA A 494 -7.15 -6.86 -2.34
C ALA A 494 -6.62 -5.77 -3.24
N GLU A 495 -5.42 -5.93 -3.77
CA GLU A 495 -5.06 -5.24 -4.99
C GLU A 495 -5.86 -5.83 -6.15
N TYR A 496 -6.55 -4.95 -6.87
CA TYR A 496 -7.46 -5.32 -7.94
C TYR A 496 -7.02 -4.64 -9.23
N MET A 497 -6.27 -5.37 -10.05
CA MET A 497 -5.69 -4.88 -11.30
C MET A 497 -6.55 -5.16 -12.51
N LEU A 498 -7.70 -5.81 -12.34
CA LEU A 498 -8.51 -6.35 -13.40
C LEU A 498 -9.80 -5.56 -13.60
N TRP A 499 -10.24 -5.51 -14.85
CA TRP A 499 -11.43 -4.80 -15.27
C TRP A 499 -12.71 -5.59 -14.91
N ASP A 500 -13.59 -4.94 -14.21
CA ASP A 500 -15.05 -5.13 -14.04
C ASP A 500 -15.66 -6.46 -13.60
N ASP A 501 -15.31 -7.61 -14.13
CA ASP A 501 -16.21 -8.76 -14.04
C ASP A 501 -15.90 -9.73 -12.89
N PHE A 502 -14.88 -9.44 -12.08
CA PHE A 502 -14.37 -10.38 -11.08
C PHE A 502 -14.72 -10.03 -9.63
N LEU A 503 -15.65 -9.10 -9.40
CA LEU A 503 -16.07 -8.67 -8.07
C LEU A 503 -16.53 -9.87 -7.21
N LYS A 504 -17.25 -10.82 -7.83
CA LYS A 504 -17.74 -12.01 -7.15
C LYS A 504 -16.60 -12.92 -6.69
N GLU A 505 -15.59 -13.14 -7.53
CA GLU A 505 -14.43 -13.97 -7.21
C GLU A 505 -13.66 -13.39 -6.03
N TYR A 506 -13.37 -12.11 -6.05
CA TYR A 506 -12.69 -11.44 -4.93
C TYR A 506 -13.53 -11.46 -3.66
N HIS A 507 -14.82 -11.12 -3.76
CA HIS A 507 -15.71 -11.02 -2.61
C HIS A 507 -16.08 -12.39 -2.02
N LYS A 508 -16.65 -13.28 -2.84
CA LYS A 508 -17.22 -14.55 -2.33
C LYS A 508 -16.22 -15.68 -2.31
N ASP A 509 -15.45 -15.83 -3.36
CA ASP A 509 -14.53 -16.96 -3.47
C ASP A 509 -13.25 -16.72 -2.65
N MET A 510 -12.70 -15.50 -2.68
CA MET A 510 -11.52 -15.14 -1.92
C MET A 510 -11.81 -14.45 -0.58
N SER A 511 -13.05 -14.00 -0.32
CA SER A 511 -13.49 -13.41 0.95
C SER A 511 -12.81 -12.07 1.29
N PHE A 512 -12.60 -11.22 0.28
CA PHE A 512 -12.16 -9.85 0.48
C PHE A 512 -13.30 -8.92 0.84
N ASP A 513 -13.02 -7.92 1.66
CA ASP A 513 -13.96 -6.88 2.09
C ASP A 513 -13.85 -5.61 1.25
N LEU A 514 -12.63 -5.33 0.77
CA LEU A 514 -12.27 -4.08 0.16
C LEU A 514 -11.36 -4.34 -1.04
N LEU A 515 -11.57 -3.61 -2.12
CA LEU A 515 -10.75 -3.66 -3.32
C LEU A 515 -10.07 -2.32 -3.56
N TRP A 516 -8.90 -2.38 -4.14
CA TRP A 516 -8.16 -1.26 -4.64
C TRP A 516 -7.59 -1.60 -6.01
N GLY A 517 -7.92 -0.83 -7.04
CA GLY A 517 -7.53 -1.17 -8.39
C GLY A 517 -7.35 0.01 -9.33
N ASN A 518 -6.70 -0.26 -10.46
CA ASN A 518 -6.23 0.75 -11.40
C ASN A 518 -7.31 1.57 -12.09
N ASP A 519 -8.43 0.95 -12.46
CA ASP A 519 -9.56 1.62 -13.09
C ASP A 519 -10.26 2.63 -12.18
N ILE A 520 -10.08 2.46 -10.85
CA ILE A 520 -10.65 3.29 -9.81
C ILE A 520 -9.62 4.27 -9.24
N VAL A 521 -8.33 3.90 -9.33
CA VAL A 521 -7.20 4.60 -8.72
C VAL A 521 -6.79 5.84 -9.50
N SER A 522 -6.75 5.74 -10.80
CA SER A 522 -6.00 6.69 -11.64
C SER A 522 -6.70 8.02 -11.87
N GLN A 523 -7.77 8.36 -11.12
CA GLN A 523 -8.59 9.44 -11.62
C GLN A 523 -8.79 10.56 -10.63
N SER A 524 -7.69 11.31 -10.46
CA SER A 524 -7.72 12.67 -9.93
C SER A 524 -8.78 13.56 -10.62
N GLU A 525 -9.15 13.19 -11.84
CA GLU A 525 -10.03 13.93 -12.74
C GLU A 525 -11.47 13.43 -12.74
N LYS A 526 -11.81 12.40 -11.99
CA LYS A 526 -13.21 11.93 -11.95
C LYS A 526 -14.12 13.06 -11.54
N THR A 527 -15.05 13.36 -12.43
CA THR A 527 -16.15 14.27 -12.12
C THR A 527 -17.02 13.68 -11.00
N PRO A 528 -17.78 14.51 -10.29
CA PRO A 528 -18.77 14.01 -9.33
C PRO A 528 -19.69 12.94 -9.92
N GLU A 529 -20.15 13.12 -11.16
CA GLU A 529 -21.00 12.16 -11.87
C GLU A 529 -20.30 10.80 -12.04
N LYS A 530 -19.03 10.80 -12.42
CA LYS A 530 -18.25 9.57 -12.61
C LYS A 530 -18.06 8.79 -11.29
N ILE A 531 -17.82 9.50 -10.19
CA ILE A 531 -17.76 8.87 -8.86
C ILE A 531 -19.13 8.28 -8.49
N MET A 532 -20.20 8.94 -8.86
CA MET A 532 -21.57 8.46 -8.64
C MET A 532 -21.90 7.22 -9.49
N GLU A 533 -21.42 7.13 -10.72
CA GLU A 533 -21.54 5.92 -11.55
C GLU A 533 -20.84 4.73 -10.89
N ASP A 534 -19.62 4.92 -10.37
CA ASP A 534 -18.90 3.87 -9.62
C ASP A 534 -19.70 3.45 -8.36
N ASN A 535 -20.26 4.41 -7.64
CA ASN A 535 -21.12 4.14 -6.48
C ASN A 535 -22.37 3.35 -6.88
N GLN A 536 -22.98 3.67 -8.02
CA GLN A 536 -24.14 2.97 -8.53
C GLN A 536 -23.80 1.53 -8.95
N HIS A 537 -22.65 1.32 -9.60
CA HIS A 537 -22.16 0.00 -9.96
C HIS A 537 -22.00 -0.89 -8.71
N LEU A 538 -21.35 -0.35 -7.68
CA LEU A 538 -21.16 -1.04 -6.41
C LEU A 538 -22.50 -1.27 -5.68
N THR A 539 -23.42 -0.31 -5.75
CA THR A 539 -24.79 -0.46 -5.21
C THR A 539 -25.52 -1.63 -5.86
N ASN A 540 -25.51 -1.70 -7.19
CA ASN A 540 -26.13 -2.78 -7.96
C ASN A 540 -25.56 -4.15 -7.58
N TYR A 541 -24.26 -4.22 -7.35
CA TYR A 541 -23.60 -5.44 -6.87
C TYR A 541 -24.06 -5.82 -5.46
N ASN A 542 -24.11 -4.86 -4.54
CA ASN A 542 -24.33 -5.09 -3.11
C ASN A 542 -25.80 -5.18 -2.66
N VAL A 543 -26.76 -4.79 -3.49
CA VAL A 543 -28.17 -4.65 -3.09
C VAL A 543 -28.76 -5.93 -2.48
N ASN A 544 -28.28 -7.09 -2.93
CA ASN A 544 -28.73 -8.41 -2.47
C ASN A 544 -27.95 -8.96 -1.27
N TYR A 545 -26.94 -8.23 -0.75
CA TYR A 545 -26.12 -8.70 0.36
C TYR A 545 -26.55 -8.06 1.68
N LYS A 546 -26.46 -8.84 2.76
CA LYS A 546 -26.74 -8.35 4.12
C LYS A 546 -25.68 -7.37 4.61
N LYS A 547 -26.01 -6.59 5.64
CA LYS A 547 -25.04 -5.74 6.33
C LYS A 547 -23.89 -6.62 6.86
N GLY A 548 -22.65 -6.22 6.60
CA GLY A 548 -21.45 -6.97 6.98
C GLY A 548 -21.02 -8.05 5.98
N GLU A 549 -21.80 -8.24 4.90
CA GLU A 549 -21.47 -9.15 3.79
C GLU A 549 -21.32 -8.40 2.46
N LYS A 550 -21.05 -7.10 2.50
CA LYS A 550 -20.91 -6.26 1.31
C LYS A 550 -19.46 -6.15 0.92
N LEU A 551 -19.21 -5.91 -0.36
CA LEU A 551 -17.91 -5.52 -0.88
C LEU A 551 -17.82 -3.98 -0.90
N SER A 552 -16.63 -3.45 -0.72
CA SER A 552 -16.33 -2.04 -0.95
C SER A 552 -15.15 -1.86 -1.88
N ILE A 553 -14.98 -0.63 -2.37
CA ILE A 553 -13.88 -0.23 -3.25
C ILE A 553 -13.30 1.06 -2.71
N LEU A 554 -12.00 1.14 -2.54
CA LEU A 554 -11.30 2.32 -2.05
C LEU A 554 -11.50 3.52 -2.98
N LYS A 555 -11.65 4.69 -2.37
CA LYS A 555 -11.37 5.97 -3.01
C LYS A 555 -9.89 6.25 -2.79
N THR A 556 -9.09 6.16 -3.82
CA THR A 556 -7.64 6.29 -3.68
C THR A 556 -7.21 7.71 -3.99
N TYR A 557 -6.84 8.43 -2.94
CA TYR A 557 -6.27 9.77 -3.10
C TYR A 557 -4.85 9.69 -3.66
N ASN A 558 -4.06 8.76 -3.13
CA ASN A 558 -2.73 8.39 -3.63
C ASN A 558 -2.37 6.96 -3.17
N ASN A 559 -1.31 6.38 -3.71
CA ASN A 559 -0.83 5.04 -3.38
C ASN A 559 0.70 4.96 -3.40
N GLN A 560 1.28 3.82 -3.07
CA GLN A 560 2.72 3.59 -3.05
C GLN A 560 3.36 3.51 -4.45
N ASP A 561 2.58 3.13 -5.46
CA ASP A 561 3.04 3.03 -6.84
C ASP A 561 2.89 4.35 -7.59
N GLY A 562 2.27 5.34 -6.94
CA GLY A 562 2.05 6.65 -7.51
C GLY A 562 3.36 7.36 -7.78
N GLU A 563 3.84 7.28 -8.99
CA GLU A 563 4.90 8.13 -9.51
C GLU A 563 4.49 9.61 -9.40
N PHE A 564 3.18 9.85 -9.33
CA PHE A 564 2.60 11.19 -9.35
C PHE A 564 1.92 11.49 -8.01
N ARG A 565 2.58 12.31 -7.21
CA ARG A 565 1.93 12.97 -6.07
C ARG A 565 0.89 13.97 -6.57
N CYS A 566 -0.06 14.35 -5.71
CA CYS A 566 -1.02 15.39 -6.05
C CYS A 566 -0.35 16.69 -6.52
N PHE A 567 0.86 16.97 -6.05
CA PHE A 567 1.68 18.07 -6.55
C PHE A 567 1.98 17.95 -8.05
N ASP A 568 2.34 16.77 -8.54
CA ASP A 568 2.69 16.54 -9.94
C ASP A 568 1.44 16.47 -10.82
N GLN A 569 0.33 15.99 -10.26
CA GLN A 569 -0.96 15.94 -10.96
C GLN A 569 -1.56 17.34 -11.23
N TYR A 570 -1.27 18.31 -10.35
CA TYR A 570 -1.76 19.67 -10.43
C TYR A 570 -0.60 20.68 -10.40
N PRO A 571 0.28 20.72 -11.40
CA PRO A 571 1.43 21.62 -11.38
C PRO A 571 1.02 23.09 -11.50
N GLY A 572 1.82 23.97 -10.92
CA GLY A 572 1.62 25.42 -11.00
C GLY A 572 0.59 25.97 -10.02
N GLN A 573 -0.23 26.92 -10.44
CA GLN A 573 -1.16 27.65 -9.57
C GLN A 573 -2.30 26.81 -8.99
N LEU A 574 -2.60 25.66 -9.60
CA LEU A 574 -3.68 24.77 -9.16
C LEU A 574 -3.22 23.66 -8.22
N SER A 575 -1.94 23.54 -7.96
CA SER A 575 -1.39 22.37 -7.26
C SER A 575 -2.07 22.11 -5.90
N GLU A 576 -2.08 23.08 -5.00
CA GLU A 576 -2.73 22.94 -3.68
C GLU A 576 -4.25 22.91 -3.77
N THR A 577 -4.83 23.79 -4.56
CA THR A 577 -6.30 23.89 -4.69
C THR A 577 -6.88 22.66 -5.37
N GLY A 578 -6.24 22.15 -6.40
CA GLY A 578 -6.64 20.92 -7.09
C GLY A 578 -6.53 19.69 -6.21
N ALA A 579 -5.44 19.57 -5.47
CA ALA A 579 -5.23 18.47 -4.50
C ALA A 579 -6.28 18.53 -3.37
N LEU A 580 -6.57 19.72 -2.83
CA LEU A 580 -7.59 19.90 -1.80
C LEU A 580 -8.98 19.56 -2.33
N TYR A 581 -9.28 19.98 -3.57
CA TYR A 581 -10.55 19.68 -4.22
C TYR A 581 -10.72 18.18 -4.48
N LYS A 582 -9.66 17.45 -4.86
CA LYS A 582 -9.68 15.99 -4.97
C LYS A 582 -10.05 15.33 -3.64
N TRP A 583 -9.42 15.77 -2.55
CA TRP A 583 -9.76 15.31 -1.20
C TRP A 583 -11.22 15.58 -0.85
N PHE A 584 -11.66 16.81 -1.09
CA PHE A 584 -13.04 17.21 -0.87
C PHE A 584 -14.05 16.35 -1.63
N LYS A 585 -13.85 16.13 -2.95
CA LYS A 585 -14.73 15.29 -3.76
C LYS A 585 -14.87 13.88 -3.17
N TYR A 586 -13.76 13.28 -2.78
CA TYR A 586 -13.79 11.94 -2.21
C TYR A 586 -14.54 11.86 -0.87
N LYS A 587 -14.46 12.93 -0.08
CA LYS A 587 -15.12 13.00 1.22
C LYS A 587 -16.61 13.38 1.14
N PHE A 588 -17.01 14.19 0.16
CA PHE A 588 -18.36 14.72 0.02
C PHE A 588 -19.21 14.02 -1.06
N LEU A 589 -18.81 12.85 -1.52
CA LEU A 589 -19.59 12.00 -2.43
C LEU A 589 -19.80 10.61 -1.83
N PRO A 590 -20.68 10.52 -0.79
CA PRO A 590 -20.94 9.23 -0.15
C PRO A 590 -21.71 8.28 -1.08
N GLY A 591 -21.39 7.01 -0.99
CA GLY A 591 -22.04 5.94 -1.76
C GLY A 591 -23.33 5.41 -1.14
N GLY A 592 -23.78 5.97 -0.02
CA GLY A 592 -24.98 5.53 0.66
C GLY A 592 -24.86 4.16 1.32
N LYS A 593 -25.99 3.53 1.57
CA LYS A 593 -26.09 2.26 2.31
C LYS A 593 -25.36 1.09 1.64
N PHE A 594 -25.24 1.10 0.32
CA PHE A 594 -24.77 -0.07 -0.44
C PHE A 594 -23.39 0.12 -1.05
N ALA A 595 -22.88 1.35 -1.10
CA ALA A 595 -21.59 1.69 -1.71
C ALA A 595 -20.73 2.58 -0.82
N GLN A 596 -20.71 2.35 0.49
CA GLN A 596 -19.79 3.04 1.39
C GLN A 596 -18.35 2.76 0.98
N ARG A 597 -17.52 3.80 0.92
CA ARG A 597 -16.15 3.73 0.42
C ARG A 597 -15.20 4.54 1.30
N PRO A 598 -14.22 3.89 1.93
CA PRO A 598 -13.16 4.59 2.67
C PRO A 598 -12.17 5.26 1.71
N VAL A 599 -11.36 6.17 2.24
CA VAL A 599 -10.31 6.85 1.47
C VAL A 599 -8.93 6.33 1.87
N LEU A 600 -8.10 6.03 0.87
CA LEU A 600 -6.67 5.74 1.03
C LEU A 600 -5.86 6.99 0.67
N TYR A 601 -4.92 7.37 1.52
CA TYR A 601 -3.91 8.37 1.24
C TYR A 601 -2.54 7.93 1.78
N VAL A 602 -1.49 8.56 1.29
CA VAL A 602 -0.11 8.21 1.64
C VAL A 602 0.44 9.24 2.61
N ASP A 603 1.32 8.80 3.50
CA ASP A 603 2.01 9.68 4.44
C ASP A 603 2.69 10.86 3.71
N GLY A 604 2.37 12.08 4.14
CA GLY A 604 2.81 13.33 3.52
C GLY A 604 1.80 13.98 2.57
N ASP A 605 0.78 13.26 2.08
CA ASP A 605 -0.27 13.84 1.23
C ASP A 605 -1.06 14.93 1.95
N GLU A 606 -1.32 14.74 3.24
CA GLU A 606 -2.00 15.70 4.10
C GLU A 606 -1.25 17.02 4.28
N SER A 607 0.06 17.01 4.05
CA SER A 607 0.93 18.20 4.11
C SER A 607 1.40 18.67 2.73
N PHE A 608 0.81 18.13 1.67
CA PHE A 608 1.16 18.45 0.30
C PHE A 608 2.66 18.30 -0.02
N THR A 609 3.25 17.20 0.48
CA THR A 609 4.68 16.90 0.25
C THR A 609 4.94 16.66 -1.23
N LYS A 610 5.89 17.37 -1.81
CA LYS A 610 6.23 17.32 -3.25
C LYS A 610 6.82 16.00 -3.68
N ARG A 611 7.79 15.50 -2.91
CA ARG A 611 8.45 14.24 -3.22
C ARG A 611 7.77 13.11 -2.46
N GLY A 612 7.41 12.07 -3.20
CA GLY A 612 7.04 10.81 -2.63
C GLY A 612 8.19 10.25 -1.79
N ILE A 613 7.84 9.64 -0.69
CA ILE A 613 8.73 8.67 -0.07
C ILE A 613 8.85 7.57 -1.10
N GLU A 614 10.06 7.20 -1.52
CA GLU A 614 10.27 6.05 -2.37
C GLU A 614 9.85 4.80 -1.59
N MET A 615 8.63 4.35 -1.87
CA MET A 615 8.03 3.29 -1.07
C MET A 615 8.34 1.92 -1.63
N VAL A 616 8.32 1.78 -2.96
CA VAL A 616 8.46 0.49 -3.64
C VAL A 616 9.93 0.18 -3.88
N ILE A 617 10.65 1.09 -4.51
CA ILE A 617 12.07 0.93 -4.87
C ILE A 617 12.84 2.11 -4.27
N GLY A 618 14.02 1.84 -3.75
CA GLY A 618 14.92 2.88 -3.27
C GLY A 618 15.48 2.62 -1.87
N GLU A 619 16.17 3.61 -1.36
CA GLU A 619 16.80 3.55 -0.05
C GLU A 619 15.75 3.65 1.06
N GLU A 620 15.97 2.92 2.14
CA GLU A 620 15.14 2.99 3.36
C GLU A 620 15.51 4.23 4.17
N ILE A 621 15.16 5.40 3.65
CA ILE A 621 15.47 6.71 4.24
C ILE A 621 14.23 7.60 4.34
N SER A 622 14.31 8.57 5.22
CA SER A 622 13.31 9.63 5.34
C SER A 622 13.56 10.73 4.33
N MET A 623 12.47 11.25 3.78
CA MET A 623 12.49 12.43 2.93
C MET A 623 12.03 13.66 3.73
N PRO A 624 12.58 14.86 3.45
CA PRO A 624 12.10 16.10 4.04
C PRO A 624 10.62 16.31 3.72
N ARG A 625 9.83 16.70 4.74
CA ARG A 625 8.43 17.05 4.56
C ARG A 625 8.31 18.54 4.34
N GLU A 626 7.53 18.94 3.35
CA GLU A 626 7.20 20.34 3.12
C GLU A 626 6.15 20.82 4.13
N LYS A 627 6.17 22.13 4.39
CA LYS A 627 5.38 22.73 5.47
C LYS A 627 4.25 23.60 4.90
N HIS A 628 3.31 22.96 4.23
CA HIS A 628 2.11 23.63 3.71
C HIS A 628 1.00 23.66 4.76
N TYR A 629 1.16 24.53 5.77
CA TYR A 629 0.28 24.58 6.94
C TYR A 629 -1.18 24.87 6.60
N ASP A 630 -1.43 25.79 5.67
CA ASP A 630 -2.80 26.16 5.29
C ASP A 630 -3.49 25.02 4.53
N PHE A 631 -2.76 24.28 3.70
CA PHE A 631 -3.27 23.08 3.06
C PHE A 631 -3.68 22.03 4.10
N TYR A 632 -2.79 21.74 5.03
CA TYR A 632 -3.04 20.75 6.08
C TYR A 632 -4.26 21.08 6.94
N LYS A 633 -4.41 22.35 7.35
CA LYS A 633 -5.59 22.81 8.11
C LYS A 633 -6.87 22.53 7.35
N LYS A 634 -6.94 22.91 6.08
CA LYS A 634 -8.11 22.68 5.23
C LYS A 634 -8.38 21.20 4.97
N PHE A 635 -7.32 20.42 4.75
CA PHE A 635 -7.41 18.98 4.59
C PHE A 635 -8.06 18.32 5.82
N ASN A 636 -7.60 18.68 7.01
CA ASN A 636 -8.18 18.17 8.27
C ASN A 636 -9.56 18.74 8.57
N ALA A 637 -9.85 19.99 8.22
CA ALA A 637 -11.18 20.57 8.38
C ALA A 637 -12.23 19.76 7.62
N ILE A 638 -11.93 19.41 6.36
CA ILE A 638 -12.79 18.56 5.53
C ILE A 638 -13.01 17.21 6.19
N ASP A 639 -11.93 16.54 6.61
CA ASP A 639 -12.00 15.23 7.25
C ASP A 639 -12.82 15.24 8.54
N LYS A 640 -12.54 16.19 9.43
CA LYS A 640 -13.23 16.36 10.71
C LYS A 640 -14.72 16.63 10.53
N PHE A 641 -15.08 17.50 9.55
CA PHE A 641 -16.47 17.79 9.24
C PHE A 641 -17.23 16.54 8.81
N VAL A 642 -16.65 15.76 7.90
CA VAL A 642 -17.24 14.54 7.39
C VAL A 642 -17.38 13.48 8.49
N LYS A 643 -16.33 13.23 9.28
CA LYS A 643 -16.36 12.25 10.37
C LYS A 643 -17.43 12.55 11.42
N ASN A 644 -17.71 13.83 11.67
CA ASN A 644 -18.71 14.27 12.65
C ASN A 644 -20.12 14.43 12.05
N ASN A 645 -20.31 14.27 10.73
CA ASN A 645 -21.58 14.47 10.09
C ASN A 645 -22.22 13.15 9.62
N SER A 646 -23.22 12.69 10.37
CA SER A 646 -23.88 11.43 10.08
C SER A 646 -24.66 11.41 8.76
N ILE A 647 -25.06 12.55 8.24
CA ILE A 647 -25.74 12.66 6.93
C ILE A 647 -24.73 12.41 5.82
N ILE A 648 -23.57 13.03 5.89
CA ILE A 648 -22.52 12.83 4.88
C ILE A 648 -21.98 11.39 4.94
N ASN A 649 -21.75 10.84 6.15
CA ASN A 649 -21.20 9.49 6.29
C ASN A 649 -22.17 8.34 5.91
N ASN A 650 -23.46 8.58 6.01
CA ASN A 650 -24.45 7.52 5.81
C ASN A 650 -25.57 7.92 4.86
N GLY A 651 -25.46 9.10 4.25
CA GLY A 651 -26.39 9.61 3.27
C GLY A 651 -26.10 9.11 1.86
N GLU A 652 -26.98 9.49 0.96
CA GLU A 652 -26.87 9.25 -0.47
C GLU A 652 -26.68 10.58 -1.19
N ALA A 653 -25.72 10.61 -2.12
CA ALA A 653 -25.50 11.77 -2.96
C ALA A 653 -26.32 11.65 -4.24
N GLN A 654 -26.94 12.73 -4.67
CA GLN A 654 -27.67 12.85 -5.93
C GLN A 654 -27.18 14.07 -6.68
N VAL A 655 -26.56 13.85 -7.84
CA VAL A 655 -26.17 14.94 -8.74
C VAL A 655 -27.43 15.58 -9.31
N ILE A 656 -27.53 16.91 -9.21
CA ILE A 656 -28.65 17.71 -9.74
C ILE A 656 -28.22 18.54 -10.95
N ILE A 657 -26.94 18.88 -11.04
CA ILE A 657 -26.34 19.58 -12.19
C ILE A 657 -24.96 18.98 -12.44
N GLN A 658 -24.66 18.71 -13.70
CA GLN A 658 -23.34 18.37 -14.19
C GLN A 658 -23.22 18.94 -15.60
N ASP A 659 -22.57 20.09 -15.72
CA ASP A 659 -22.36 20.75 -17.02
C ASP A 659 -21.05 20.22 -17.67
N GLU A 660 -21.02 20.23 -19.00
CA GLU A 660 -19.83 19.86 -19.78
C GLU A 660 -18.63 20.78 -19.48
N ASP A 661 -18.88 21.97 -18.95
CA ASP A 661 -17.84 22.93 -18.58
C ASP A 661 -17.28 22.70 -17.16
N GLY A 662 -17.64 21.60 -16.48
CA GLY A 662 -17.12 21.20 -15.19
C GLY A 662 -17.88 21.76 -13.98
N PHE A 663 -18.93 22.56 -14.20
CA PHE A 663 -19.80 23.00 -13.10
C PHE A 663 -20.68 21.84 -12.64
N SER A 664 -20.71 21.59 -11.34
CA SER A 664 -21.42 20.45 -10.74
C SER A 664 -22.12 20.86 -9.46
N ALA A 665 -23.33 20.31 -9.25
CA ALA A 665 -24.04 20.42 -7.99
C ALA A 665 -24.70 19.08 -7.62
N TRP A 666 -24.61 18.71 -6.34
CA TRP A 666 -25.26 17.50 -5.81
C TRP A 666 -25.81 17.72 -4.42
N ILE A 667 -26.86 16.97 -4.09
CA ILE A 667 -27.48 16.97 -2.77
C ILE A 667 -27.10 15.69 -2.04
N ILE A 668 -26.64 15.82 -0.78
CA ILE A 668 -26.41 14.69 0.13
C ILE A 668 -27.55 14.67 1.13
N SER A 669 -28.32 13.58 1.14
CA SER A 669 -29.47 13.43 2.03
C SER A 669 -29.50 12.05 2.69
N LYS A 670 -30.20 11.96 3.83
CA LYS A 670 -30.37 10.71 4.58
C LYS A 670 -31.80 10.64 5.11
N VAL A 671 -32.56 9.68 4.66
CA VAL A 671 -33.92 9.45 5.18
C VAL A 671 -33.83 8.80 6.57
N PRO A 672 -34.60 9.25 7.59
CA PRO A 672 -35.67 10.26 7.54
C PRO A 672 -35.26 11.70 7.93
N GLU A 673 -33.99 12.04 7.89
CA GLU A 673 -33.48 13.35 8.31
C GLU A 673 -34.11 14.49 7.49
N LYS A 674 -34.45 15.59 8.18
CA LYS A 674 -34.97 16.81 7.53
C LYS A 674 -33.86 17.75 7.06
N THR A 675 -32.64 17.48 7.46
CA THR A 675 -31.46 18.22 7.02
C THR A 675 -30.81 17.47 5.85
N ALA A 676 -30.33 18.21 4.87
CA ALA A 676 -29.51 17.74 3.76
C ALA A 676 -28.40 18.74 3.49
N TYR A 677 -27.46 18.39 2.61
CA TYR A 677 -26.40 19.30 2.18
C TYR A 677 -26.38 19.43 0.67
N LEU A 678 -26.32 20.67 0.18
CA LEU A 678 -26.00 20.96 -1.21
C LEU A 678 -24.50 21.24 -1.31
N VAL A 679 -23.86 20.59 -2.25
CA VAL A 679 -22.49 20.85 -2.62
C VAL A 679 -22.45 21.39 -4.04
N VAL A 680 -21.69 22.45 -4.25
CA VAL A 680 -21.48 23.08 -5.56
C VAL A 680 -19.98 23.13 -5.81
N SER A 681 -19.53 22.80 -7.01
CA SER A 681 -18.11 22.81 -7.33
C SER A 681 -17.84 23.07 -8.81
N ASN A 682 -16.59 23.49 -9.08
CA ASN A 682 -16.08 23.63 -10.43
C ASN A 682 -14.83 22.78 -10.62
N SER A 683 -14.93 21.78 -11.51
CA SER A 683 -13.82 20.92 -11.93
C SER A 683 -13.40 21.16 -13.37
N LYS A 684 -13.56 22.41 -13.85
CA LYS A 684 -13.19 22.78 -15.23
C LYS A 684 -11.69 22.95 -15.35
N TYR A 685 -11.07 22.02 -16.03
CA TYR A 685 -9.66 22.07 -16.36
C TYR A 685 -9.46 21.90 -17.87
N THR A 686 -8.44 22.55 -18.41
CA THR A 686 -7.90 22.26 -19.73
C THR A 686 -6.54 21.61 -19.53
N THR A 687 -6.31 20.53 -20.26
CA THR A 687 -5.06 19.78 -20.20
C THR A 687 -4.14 20.22 -21.34
N GLU A 688 -2.95 20.66 -21.00
CA GLU A 688 -1.89 20.94 -21.95
C GLU A 688 -0.84 19.85 -21.89
N ARG A 689 -0.49 19.22 -23.01
CA ARG A 689 0.63 18.30 -23.07
C ARG A 689 1.93 19.07 -23.14
N VAL A 690 2.67 19.02 -22.08
CA VAL A 690 4.00 19.66 -22.00
C VAL A 690 5.04 18.57 -21.76
N THR A 691 6.09 18.57 -22.57
CA THR A 691 7.26 17.73 -22.31
C THR A 691 8.12 18.46 -21.26
N MET A 692 8.09 18.01 -20.03
CA MET A 692 8.98 18.48 -18.99
C MET A 692 10.06 17.43 -18.76
N PHE A 693 11.31 17.87 -18.76
CA PHE A 693 12.43 17.02 -18.37
C PHE A 693 12.81 17.40 -16.93
N ASP A 694 12.71 16.46 -16.04
CA ASP A 694 13.31 16.60 -14.72
C ASP A 694 14.83 16.34 -14.75
N GLU A 695 15.47 16.45 -13.59
CA GLU A 695 16.91 16.19 -13.44
C GLU A 695 17.31 14.74 -13.80
N ASN A 696 16.32 13.84 -13.98
CA ASN A 696 16.49 12.42 -14.34
C ASN A 696 16.04 12.09 -15.77
N ASN A 697 15.80 13.10 -16.62
CA ASN A 697 15.29 12.94 -17.99
C ASN A 697 13.92 12.27 -18.13
N GLN A 698 13.09 12.31 -17.11
CA GLN A 698 11.70 11.82 -17.20
C GLN A 698 10.81 12.87 -17.86
N SER A 699 10.01 12.47 -18.83
CA SER A 699 9.08 13.35 -19.52
C SER A 699 7.70 13.30 -18.91
N TYR A 700 7.23 14.41 -18.37
CA TYR A 700 5.84 14.57 -17.94
C TYR A 700 5.04 15.26 -19.00
N SER A 701 3.80 14.81 -19.16
CA SER A 701 3.07 15.16 -20.37
C SER A 701 1.83 16.03 -20.18
N GLU A 702 1.35 16.27 -18.98
CA GLU A 702 0.08 16.97 -18.82
C GLU A 702 0.09 18.02 -17.71
N ILE A 703 -0.11 19.29 -18.09
CA ILE A 703 -0.38 20.37 -17.15
C ILE A 703 -1.86 20.70 -17.20
N MET A 704 -2.52 20.74 -16.04
CA MET A 704 -3.90 21.16 -15.94
C MET A 704 -4.02 22.64 -15.62
N HIS A 705 -4.73 23.37 -16.45
CA HIS A 705 -5.08 24.77 -16.25
C HIS A 705 -6.53 24.87 -15.79
N GLY A 706 -6.76 25.56 -14.68
CA GLY A 706 -8.11 25.78 -14.20
C GLY A 706 -8.83 26.89 -14.94
N ASN A 707 -10.09 26.67 -15.21
CA ASN A 707 -10.95 27.65 -15.84
C ASN A 707 -12.13 27.99 -14.93
N SER A 708 -12.41 29.28 -14.77
CA SER A 708 -13.60 29.75 -14.07
C SER A 708 -14.85 29.44 -14.87
N VAL A 709 -15.96 29.19 -14.18
CA VAL A 709 -17.30 29.19 -14.76
C VAL A 709 -18.04 30.44 -14.30
N PHE A 710 -18.94 30.95 -15.15
CA PHE A 710 -19.64 32.22 -14.92
C PHE A 710 -21.14 32.04 -15.09
N ASP A 711 -21.90 32.90 -14.43
CA ASP A 711 -23.36 33.05 -14.59
C ASP A 711 -24.11 31.73 -14.42
N LYS A 712 -23.84 31.02 -13.32
CA LYS A 712 -24.46 29.73 -13.01
C LYS A 712 -25.58 29.88 -12.00
N THR A 713 -26.73 29.30 -12.31
CA THR A 713 -27.89 29.30 -11.42
C THR A 713 -28.32 27.86 -11.09
N ILE A 714 -28.53 27.61 -9.80
CA ILE A 714 -29.04 26.32 -9.29
C ILE A 714 -30.46 26.56 -8.77
N ASN A 715 -31.40 25.82 -9.30
CA ASN A 715 -32.74 25.73 -8.76
C ASN A 715 -32.89 24.41 -8.02
N LEU A 716 -33.13 24.47 -6.72
CA LEU A 716 -33.33 23.27 -5.90
C LEU A 716 -34.66 22.58 -6.23
N PRO A 717 -34.74 21.27 -5.99
CA PRO A 717 -36.01 20.56 -5.94
C PRO A 717 -36.97 21.25 -4.93
N THR A 718 -38.28 21.24 -5.22
CA THR A 718 -39.32 22.02 -4.51
C THR A 718 -39.44 21.70 -3.02
N ASP A 719 -38.88 20.60 -2.55
CA ASP A 719 -38.90 20.18 -1.16
C ASP A 719 -37.68 20.65 -0.36
N TYR A 720 -36.77 21.45 -0.95
CA TYR A 720 -35.58 21.96 -0.28
C TYR A 720 -35.49 23.47 -0.26
N THR A 721 -35.03 23.98 0.87
CA THR A 721 -34.63 25.41 1.02
C THR A 721 -33.24 25.47 1.67
N ILE A 722 -32.44 26.47 1.28
CA ILE A 722 -31.13 26.77 1.83
C ILE A 722 -31.31 27.59 3.09
N ILE A 723 -30.63 27.15 4.16
CA ILE A 723 -30.71 27.82 5.46
C ILE A 723 -29.35 28.32 5.98
N LYS A 724 -28.24 27.74 5.51
CA LYS A 724 -26.89 28.15 5.91
C LYS A 724 -25.90 27.87 4.81
N GLU A 725 -24.81 28.62 4.81
CA GLU A 725 -23.59 28.30 4.05
C GLU A 725 -22.51 27.84 5.02
N TYR A 726 -21.69 26.86 4.58
CA TYR A 726 -20.50 26.42 5.28
C TYR A 726 -19.27 26.80 4.47
N TYR A 727 -18.27 27.37 5.13
CA TYR A 727 -16.97 27.65 4.54
C TYR A 727 -15.84 27.26 5.51
N ILE A 728 -14.65 27.03 4.99
CA ILE A 728 -13.49 26.70 5.80
C ILE A 728 -12.84 27.99 6.29
N ASP A 729 -12.80 28.16 7.61
CA ASP A 729 -12.08 29.21 8.30
C ASP A 729 -11.00 28.54 9.17
N ASP A 730 -9.74 28.80 8.82
CA ASP A 730 -8.56 28.18 9.40
C ASP A 730 -8.59 26.63 9.33
N ASP A 731 -8.90 25.95 10.41
CA ASP A 731 -8.88 24.48 10.55
C ASP A 731 -10.28 23.86 10.73
N LYS A 732 -11.35 24.60 10.46
CA LYS A 732 -12.72 24.16 10.69
C LYS A 732 -13.72 24.72 9.69
N PHE A 733 -14.83 24.01 9.53
CA PHE A 733 -16.00 24.56 8.87
C PHE A 733 -16.76 25.49 9.84
N VAL A 734 -17.04 26.67 9.40
CA VAL A 734 -17.89 27.66 10.08
C VAL A 734 -19.13 27.97 9.25
N THR A 735 -20.13 28.57 9.86
CA THR A 735 -21.41 28.89 9.19
C THR A 735 -21.62 30.35 9.04
N ALA A 736 -22.17 30.73 7.87
CA ALA A 736 -22.85 32.02 7.67
C ALA A 736 -24.35 31.77 7.52
N SER A 737 -25.17 32.63 8.13
CA SER A 737 -26.62 32.56 8.00
C SER A 737 -27.05 33.21 6.69
N PHE A 738 -28.10 32.68 6.08
CA PHE A 738 -28.83 33.38 5.02
C PHE A 738 -29.93 34.25 5.63
N ASP A 739 -30.05 35.46 5.14
CA ASP A 739 -31.05 36.40 5.62
C ASP A 739 -32.49 35.98 5.24
N THR A 740 -32.63 35.23 4.18
CA THR A 740 -33.90 34.67 3.71
C THR A 740 -33.71 33.21 3.25
N GLU A 741 -34.64 32.32 3.62
CA GLU A 741 -34.71 30.99 3.04
C GLU A 741 -34.94 31.11 1.52
N THR A 742 -34.04 30.49 0.74
CA THR A 742 -34.08 30.47 -0.72
C THR A 742 -34.01 29.08 -1.30
N SER A 743 -34.63 28.87 -2.44
CA SER A 743 -34.52 27.65 -3.24
C SER A 743 -33.69 27.82 -4.52
N THR A 744 -33.10 29.02 -4.68
CA THR A 744 -32.29 29.35 -5.86
C THR A 744 -30.99 30.00 -5.43
N LEU A 745 -29.87 29.54 -6.01
CA LEU A 745 -28.54 30.13 -5.87
C LEU A 745 -28.03 30.59 -7.22
N HIS A 746 -27.43 31.78 -7.23
CA HIS A 746 -26.75 32.33 -8.38
C HIS A 746 -25.26 32.55 -8.06
N PHE A 747 -24.41 32.22 -9.00
CA PHE A 747 -22.96 32.38 -8.93
C PHE A 747 -22.50 33.20 -10.12
N ASP A 748 -22.08 34.44 -9.88
CA ASP A 748 -21.49 35.28 -10.92
C ASP A 748 -20.20 34.63 -11.47
N LYS A 749 -19.43 34.02 -10.58
CA LYS A 749 -18.17 33.31 -10.90
C LYS A 749 -17.92 32.24 -9.87
N LEU A 750 -17.38 31.09 -10.34
CA LEU A 750 -16.80 30.02 -9.51
C LEU A 750 -15.47 29.61 -10.12
N ASP A 751 -14.39 29.77 -9.38
CA ASP A 751 -13.05 29.42 -9.86
C ASP A 751 -12.84 27.93 -9.94
N ALA A 752 -11.87 27.47 -10.73
CA ALA A 752 -11.52 26.05 -10.80
C ALA A 752 -11.08 25.54 -9.43
N SER A 753 -11.46 24.32 -9.08
CA SER A 753 -11.22 23.69 -7.78
C SER A 753 -11.97 24.36 -6.61
N GLU A 754 -12.79 25.37 -6.88
CA GLU A 754 -13.64 25.96 -5.85
C GLU A 754 -14.83 25.06 -5.53
N PHE A 755 -15.18 24.99 -4.27
CA PHE A 755 -16.36 24.27 -3.78
C PHE A 755 -17.09 25.08 -2.70
N ARG A 756 -18.40 24.91 -2.63
CA ARG A 756 -19.29 25.51 -1.64
C ARG A 756 -20.19 24.45 -1.03
N VAL A 757 -20.49 24.58 0.24
CA VAL A 757 -21.36 23.64 0.99
C VAL A 757 -22.47 24.43 1.64
N TYR A 758 -23.71 24.01 1.43
CA TYR A 758 -24.90 24.64 2.01
C TYR A 758 -25.71 23.59 2.79
N GLU A 759 -26.23 24.00 3.93
CA GLU A 759 -27.24 23.23 4.65
C GLU A 759 -28.62 23.51 4.09
N LEU A 760 -29.31 22.44 3.80
CA LEU A 760 -30.67 22.45 3.31
C LEU A 760 -31.62 21.98 4.40
N LYS A 761 -32.79 22.58 4.41
CA LYS A 761 -33.97 22.10 5.15
C LYS A 761 -34.92 21.45 4.16
N ARG A 762 -35.34 20.22 4.49
CA ARG A 762 -36.36 19.51 3.74
C ARG A 762 -37.74 19.82 4.32
N ALA A 763 -38.72 20.10 3.47
CA ALA A 763 -40.09 20.41 3.84
C ALA A 763 -40.80 19.28 4.62
#